data_bf9d246e7b5e1943687b971b93c9f393
#
_entry.id   bf9d246e7b5e1943687b971b93c9f393
#
_cell.length_a   1.000
_cell.length_b   1.000
_cell.length_c   1.000
_cell.angle_alpha   90.00
_cell.angle_beta   90.00
_cell.angle_gamma   90.00
#
_symmetry.space_group_name_H-M   'P 1'
#
loop_
_entity.id
_entity.type
_entity.pdbx_description
1 polymer ?
#
loop_
_entity_poly.entity_id
_entity_poly.type
_entity_poly.pdbx_seq_one_letter_code
_entity_poly.pdbx_strand_id
1 'polypeptide(L)'
;MFKVPVIAAAVSLVLATAALAQSNTDYIEEVIVTAERVEKSILDVTTTTNVLSEAFLERENIRELNQVANFIPNMLVQEQAVGGQSFTIRGIGNEDGEQKLGSFFNGMNVTDRNFSGQFLHDIERVEVLKGPQPTAFGSFAVNGAVNIVSNTARFDEQEFEIGAGLGSFNEYRINGVANLPLTDWLAFRLAAFSVDKDGYSENVSGEDQNARVGSNLRFTTSVQTDRFRADLIIAHEDNDGPGIGFNSKYYRTDGDIADAGSDLDFGPTETVINREITLYQLKTQFDVTANLSLAYNAYYNEGDLYEYFDVDGAAIQLDERDYNYESSQTGQELFINWNSDRVDARIGYNFFDYDSHYTSYTLYTNFQTYIAREIANAVIVQPTGYTNLSDDNIYPADYPLQVLRQQTAQYVLNNPATVNPASGQPVANALTTLVDFTGGIPQNKNETRGLFASADVRVTDELTFNVGVRNEETEANGNPDDTSDPLWKLGANYSINDELSVYYTFAQGRTPPLNAIIVNPDVERETVDSNDIGFYWVSSSFQLQGAYFTFDYENLVVSVTDSQTGLTTTANAETTSVSGFELQGEFTINEMFGVYGSFGSNDAEYGATTDGGFVANYAGNQFRYSPEYTYTLGGRMQWNDLRAVLSWTYMDDVYFEPSNDPDTLQEGFGLLNLSLEYQFNEAIQLGIYGKNILDEDYLIDSGNFGGSDGQPTLIQGTPANWLATIQYRF
;
A
#
# COMPACT_ATOMS: atom_id res chain seq x y z
N MET A 1 -26.46 6.09 -18.20
CA MET A 1 -26.28 6.36 -19.65
C MET A 1 -25.95 7.83 -19.94
N PHE A 2 -25.23 8.54 -19.02
CA PHE A 2 -24.90 9.97 -19.19
C PHE A 2 -23.42 10.32 -18.86
N LYS A 3 -22.56 9.32 -18.63
CA LYS A 3 -21.19 9.54 -18.15
C LYS A 3 -20.09 9.64 -19.25
N VAL A 4 -20.38 9.26 -20.50
CA VAL A 4 -19.39 9.26 -21.60
C VAL A 4 -19.05 10.64 -22.22
N PRO A 5 -19.96 11.62 -22.32
CA PRO A 5 -19.64 12.87 -23.02
C PRO A 5 -18.73 13.84 -22.24
N VAL A 6 -18.59 13.70 -20.92
CA VAL A 6 -17.75 14.62 -20.12
C VAL A 6 -16.26 14.29 -20.28
N ILE A 7 -15.94 13.01 -20.34
CA ILE A 7 -14.55 12.55 -20.54
C ILE A 7 -14.03 12.89 -21.93
N ALA A 8 -14.88 12.69 -22.95
CA ALA A 8 -14.54 13.07 -24.33
C ALA A 8 -14.36 14.61 -24.49
N ALA A 9 -15.06 15.41 -23.71
CA ALA A 9 -14.92 16.87 -23.71
C ALA A 9 -13.62 17.32 -23.00
N ALA A 10 -13.23 16.66 -21.92
CA ALA A 10 -11.99 16.95 -21.22
C ALA A 10 -10.74 16.59 -22.07
N VAL A 11 -10.75 15.42 -22.67
CA VAL A 11 -9.67 14.97 -23.59
C VAL A 11 -9.61 15.87 -24.84
N SER A 12 -10.75 16.29 -25.38
CA SER A 12 -10.80 17.21 -26.53
C SER A 12 -10.32 18.62 -26.19
N LEU A 13 -10.48 19.07 -24.94
CA LEU A 13 -10.00 20.37 -24.49
C LEU A 13 -8.46 20.38 -24.32
N VAL A 14 -7.90 19.30 -23.82
CA VAL A 14 -6.44 19.12 -23.69
C VAL A 14 -5.76 19.07 -25.05
N LEU A 15 -6.35 18.37 -26.04
CA LEU A 15 -5.81 18.29 -27.40
C LEU A 15 -5.96 19.58 -28.20
N ALA A 16 -6.97 20.40 -27.90
CA ALA A 16 -7.19 21.67 -28.62
C ALA A 16 -6.25 22.81 -28.16
N THR A 17 -5.71 22.73 -26.93
CA THR A 17 -4.78 23.75 -26.39
C THR A 17 -3.33 23.51 -26.80
N ALA A 18 -2.94 22.29 -27.16
CA ALA A 18 -1.59 21.93 -27.63
C ALA A 18 -1.12 22.69 -28.88
N ALA A 19 -2.04 23.29 -29.64
CA ALA A 19 -1.71 24.01 -30.89
C ALA A 19 -1.26 25.46 -30.68
N LEU A 20 -1.18 25.99 -29.46
CA LEU A 20 -0.87 27.38 -29.17
C LEU A 20 0.39 27.60 -28.30
N ALA A 21 1.11 26.55 -27.90
CA ALA A 21 2.29 26.66 -27.07
C ALA A 21 3.52 27.04 -27.88
N GLN A 22 3.98 28.26 -27.71
CA GLN A 22 5.31 28.72 -28.15
C GLN A 22 6.28 28.57 -26.95
N SER A 23 7.34 27.82 -27.16
CA SER A 23 8.35 27.34 -26.25
C SER A 23 8.87 28.34 -25.22
N ASN A 24 8.89 27.96 -23.94
CA ASN A 24 10.01 28.29 -23.03
C ASN A 24 10.45 26.97 -22.36
N THR A 25 11.69 26.66 -22.61
CA THR A 25 12.43 25.49 -22.15
C THR A 25 12.74 25.64 -20.66
N ASP A 26 12.60 24.56 -19.90
CA ASP A 26 13.16 24.26 -18.58
C ASP A 26 12.18 23.84 -17.46
N TYR A 27 11.00 23.28 -17.77
CA TYR A 27 10.05 22.92 -16.70
C TYR A 27 9.65 21.44 -16.61
N ILE A 28 10.10 20.57 -17.49
CA ILE A 28 9.93 19.13 -17.36
C ILE A 28 11.31 18.52 -17.29
N GLU A 29 11.69 18.07 -16.09
CA GLU A 29 12.92 17.31 -15.87
C GLU A 29 12.84 15.98 -16.61
N GLU A 30 13.98 15.51 -17.13
CA GLU A 30 14.06 14.14 -17.68
C GLU A 30 13.77 13.16 -16.55
N VAL A 31 12.70 12.38 -16.71
CA VAL A 31 12.31 11.39 -15.71
C VAL A 31 13.24 10.18 -15.81
N ILE A 32 14.10 10.05 -14.81
CA ILE A 32 14.99 8.89 -14.63
C ILE A 32 14.31 7.91 -13.71
N VAL A 33 14.33 6.64 -14.08
CA VAL A 33 13.76 5.53 -13.31
C VAL A 33 14.79 4.45 -13.03
N THR A 34 14.63 3.74 -11.92
CA THR A 34 15.44 2.57 -11.57
C THR A 34 14.63 1.27 -11.75
N ALA A 35 13.68 1.29 -12.68
CA ALA A 35 12.70 0.23 -12.95
C ALA A 35 13.30 -1.19 -13.09
N GLU A 36 14.53 -1.29 -13.57
CA GLU A 36 15.25 -2.55 -13.75
C GLU A 36 16.54 -2.60 -12.94
N ARG A 37 16.59 -1.89 -11.81
CA ARG A 37 17.79 -1.73 -10.98
C ARG A 37 18.94 -0.99 -11.70
N VAL A 38 18.64 -0.29 -12.78
CA VAL A 38 19.53 0.57 -13.56
C VAL A 38 18.82 1.90 -13.80
N GLU A 39 19.51 2.99 -13.61
CA GLU A 39 19.01 4.32 -14.00
C GLU A 39 18.86 4.40 -15.52
N LYS A 40 17.66 4.67 -16.00
CA LYS A 40 17.31 4.83 -17.41
C LYS A 40 16.35 5.99 -17.58
N SER A 41 16.36 6.61 -18.75
CA SER A 41 15.27 7.50 -19.17
C SER A 41 13.96 6.73 -19.23
N ILE A 42 12.85 7.33 -18.84
CA ILE A 42 11.52 6.71 -18.95
C ILE A 42 11.17 6.33 -20.40
N LEU A 43 11.73 7.02 -21.40
CA LEU A 43 11.55 6.72 -22.81
C LEU A 43 12.20 5.39 -23.24
N ASP A 44 13.15 4.88 -22.45
CA ASP A 44 13.93 3.67 -22.75
C ASP A 44 13.41 2.42 -22.03
N VAL A 45 12.42 2.57 -21.14
CA VAL A 45 11.88 1.42 -20.39
C VAL A 45 10.78 0.70 -21.16
N THR A 46 10.68 -0.60 -20.89
CA THR A 46 9.62 -1.46 -21.44
C THR A 46 8.51 -1.77 -20.44
N THR A 47 8.55 -1.18 -19.25
CA THR A 47 7.60 -1.43 -18.15
C THR A 47 6.76 -0.20 -17.91
N THR A 48 5.45 -0.37 -17.71
CA THR A 48 4.57 0.71 -17.25
C THR A 48 5.04 1.20 -15.88
N THR A 49 5.57 2.41 -15.83
CA THR A 49 6.17 2.99 -14.62
C THR A 49 5.60 4.39 -14.37
N ASN A 50 5.08 4.62 -13.17
CA ASN A 50 4.67 5.95 -12.71
C ASN A 50 5.74 6.49 -11.74
N VAL A 51 6.09 7.74 -11.88
CA VAL A 51 7.10 8.39 -11.04
C VAL A 51 6.54 9.65 -10.42
N LEU A 52 6.62 9.75 -9.11
CA LEU A 52 6.36 10.99 -8.36
C LEU A 52 7.70 11.54 -7.89
N SER A 53 8.16 12.64 -8.51
CA SER A 53 9.41 13.29 -8.15
C SER A 53 9.35 14.01 -6.80
N GLU A 54 10.50 14.34 -6.20
CA GLU A 54 10.60 15.16 -4.99
C GLU A 54 9.74 16.43 -5.10
N ALA A 55 9.86 17.15 -6.22
CA ALA A 55 9.09 18.36 -6.46
C ALA A 55 7.57 18.12 -6.48
N PHE A 56 7.12 16.96 -6.98
CA PHE A 56 5.71 16.57 -6.94
C PHE A 56 5.27 16.23 -5.51
N LEU A 57 6.05 15.41 -4.80
CA LEU A 57 5.76 14.99 -3.43
C LEU A 57 5.65 16.20 -2.48
N GLU A 58 6.56 17.16 -2.63
CA GLU A 58 6.54 18.40 -1.85
C GLU A 58 5.35 19.28 -2.20
N ARG A 59 5.11 19.50 -3.49
CA ARG A 59 4.03 20.34 -4.02
C ARG A 59 2.64 19.88 -3.55
N GLU A 60 2.39 18.57 -3.53
CA GLU A 60 1.13 17.97 -3.07
C GLU A 60 1.12 17.69 -1.57
N ASN A 61 2.22 18.00 -0.86
CA ASN A 61 2.43 17.68 0.54
C ASN A 61 2.17 16.20 0.85
N ILE A 62 2.74 15.32 0.01
CA ILE A 62 2.71 13.87 0.18
C ILE A 62 3.84 13.51 1.14
N ARG A 63 3.48 12.97 2.31
CA ARG A 63 4.44 12.65 3.39
C ARG A 63 4.35 11.20 3.85
N GLU A 64 3.40 10.46 3.31
CA GLU A 64 3.16 9.06 3.63
C GLU A 64 2.86 8.27 2.36
N LEU A 65 3.19 6.98 2.37
CA LEU A 65 3.06 6.14 1.18
C LEU A 65 1.61 5.92 0.76
N ASN A 66 0.65 5.90 1.71
CA ASN A 66 -0.78 5.81 1.41
C ASN A 66 -1.27 6.97 0.53
N GLN A 67 -0.70 8.17 0.70
CA GLN A 67 -1.09 9.34 -0.08
C GLN A 67 -0.63 9.27 -1.55
N VAL A 68 0.40 8.46 -1.85
CA VAL A 68 0.91 8.23 -3.21
C VAL A 68 -0.16 7.60 -4.11
N ALA A 69 -0.96 6.68 -3.57
CA ALA A 69 -1.98 5.97 -4.34
C ALA A 69 -3.01 6.91 -5.00
N ASN A 70 -3.33 8.03 -4.37
CA ASN A 70 -4.26 9.02 -4.92
C ASN A 70 -3.82 9.63 -6.27
N PHE A 71 -2.55 9.52 -6.63
CA PHE A 71 -1.97 10.09 -7.86
C PHE A 71 -1.56 9.03 -8.88
N ILE A 72 -1.65 7.75 -8.52
CA ILE A 72 -1.30 6.62 -9.39
C ILE A 72 -2.57 5.95 -9.89
N PRO A 73 -2.82 5.88 -11.21
CA PRO A 73 -4.02 5.25 -11.75
C PRO A 73 -4.09 3.76 -11.35
N ASN A 74 -5.29 3.28 -11.02
CA ASN A 74 -5.57 1.91 -10.59
C ASN A 74 -4.74 1.43 -9.37
N MET A 75 -4.40 2.31 -8.45
CA MET A 75 -3.74 1.99 -7.19
C MET A 75 -4.59 2.42 -6.00
N LEU A 76 -4.81 1.53 -5.05
CA LEU A 76 -5.45 1.81 -3.77
C LEU A 76 -4.55 1.36 -2.63
N VAL A 77 -4.78 1.97 -1.47
CA VAL A 77 -4.19 1.53 -0.20
C VAL A 77 -5.30 1.00 0.68
N GLN A 78 -5.08 -0.18 1.21
CA GLN A 78 -5.85 -0.75 2.28
C GLN A 78 -5.08 -0.52 3.59
N GLU A 79 -5.62 0.26 4.49
CA GLU A 79 -5.10 0.36 5.85
C GLU A 79 -5.61 -0.84 6.64
N GLN A 80 -4.70 -1.61 7.20
CA GLN A 80 -5.05 -2.82 7.95
C GLN A 80 -5.02 -2.56 9.44
N ALA A 81 -5.86 -3.30 10.17
CA ALA A 81 -5.97 -3.26 11.62
C ALA A 81 -4.64 -3.43 12.37
N VAL A 82 -3.70 -4.11 11.79
CA VAL A 82 -2.43 -4.49 12.40
C VAL A 82 -1.33 -3.59 11.82
N GLY A 83 -1.42 -2.29 12.06
CA GLY A 83 -0.38 -1.28 11.76
C GLY A 83 0.26 -1.32 10.38
N GLY A 84 -0.24 -2.17 9.48
CA GLY A 84 0.30 -2.40 8.16
C GLY A 84 -0.55 -1.77 7.07
N GLN A 85 0.07 -1.51 5.92
CA GLN A 85 -0.60 -1.10 4.70
C GLN A 85 -0.45 -2.18 3.65
N SER A 86 -1.54 -2.52 2.97
CA SER A 86 -1.52 -3.31 1.75
C SER A 86 -1.85 -2.42 0.56
N PHE A 87 -1.36 -2.80 -0.60
CA PHE A 87 -1.58 -2.06 -1.83
C PHE A 87 -2.29 -2.95 -2.84
N THR A 88 -3.33 -2.41 -3.44
CA THR A 88 -3.98 -2.99 -4.62
C THR A 88 -3.52 -2.22 -5.84
N ILE A 89 -3.13 -2.93 -6.89
CA ILE A 89 -2.78 -2.33 -8.17
C ILE A 89 -3.47 -3.08 -9.30
N ARG A 90 -4.08 -2.34 -10.23
CA ARG A 90 -4.81 -2.92 -11.36
C ARG A 90 -5.86 -3.95 -10.92
N GLY A 91 -6.52 -3.67 -9.79
CA GLY A 91 -7.59 -4.49 -9.24
C GLY A 91 -7.16 -5.72 -8.44
N ILE A 92 -5.87 -6.02 -8.37
CA ILE A 92 -5.36 -7.17 -7.61
C ILE A 92 -4.55 -6.69 -6.41
N GLY A 93 -4.92 -7.17 -5.23
CA GLY A 93 -4.27 -6.85 -3.97
C GLY A 93 -3.99 -8.07 -3.12
N ASN A 94 -4.45 -8.03 -1.91
CA ASN A 94 -4.19 -8.99 -0.85
C ASN A 94 -5.37 -9.98 -0.72
N GLU A 95 -5.64 -10.78 -1.77
CA GLU A 95 -6.80 -11.67 -1.80
C GLU A 95 -6.68 -12.88 -0.86
N ASP A 96 -5.47 -13.25 -0.52
CA ASP A 96 -5.12 -14.40 0.33
C ASP A 96 -4.45 -14.02 1.65
N GLY A 97 -4.37 -12.71 1.94
CA GLY A 97 -3.65 -12.19 3.11
C GLY A 97 -2.16 -11.90 2.84
N GLU A 98 -1.66 -12.21 1.64
CA GLU A 98 -0.25 -11.99 1.26
C GLU A 98 -0.12 -10.82 0.26
N GLN A 99 0.83 -9.93 0.49
CA GLN A 99 1.02 -8.76 -0.36
C GLN A 99 1.63 -9.14 -1.72
N LYS A 100 0.93 -8.79 -2.82
CA LYS A 100 1.37 -9.07 -4.19
C LYS A 100 2.09 -7.91 -4.86
N LEU A 101 1.95 -6.71 -4.32
CA LEU A 101 2.74 -5.54 -4.70
C LEU A 101 3.94 -5.41 -3.76
N GLY A 102 5.14 -5.59 -4.30
CA GLY A 102 6.37 -5.51 -3.51
C GLY A 102 6.68 -4.07 -3.09
N SER A 103 7.08 -3.87 -1.84
CA SER A 103 7.57 -2.59 -1.33
C SER A 103 9.10 -2.62 -1.21
N PHE A 104 9.74 -1.58 -1.74
CA PHE A 104 11.19 -1.48 -1.78
C PHE A 104 11.65 -0.10 -1.33
N PHE A 105 12.75 -0.08 -0.59
CA PHE A 105 13.45 1.14 -0.23
C PHE A 105 14.84 1.14 -0.85
N ASN A 106 15.10 2.10 -1.76
CA ASN A 106 16.34 2.14 -2.58
C ASN A 106 16.64 0.82 -3.30
N GLY A 107 15.59 0.14 -3.74
CA GLY A 107 15.66 -1.15 -4.43
C GLY A 107 15.79 -2.37 -3.52
N MET A 108 15.79 -2.24 -2.20
CA MET A 108 15.84 -3.36 -1.28
C MET A 108 14.48 -3.67 -0.72
N ASN A 109 14.20 -4.96 -0.57
CA ASN A 109 12.90 -5.44 -0.13
C ASN A 109 12.56 -4.99 1.30
N VAL A 110 11.39 -4.37 1.44
CA VAL A 110 10.76 -3.98 2.70
C VAL A 110 9.27 -4.37 2.68
N THR A 111 8.96 -5.50 2.04
CA THR A 111 7.58 -5.92 1.76
C THR A 111 6.85 -6.42 3.00
N ASP A 112 7.50 -6.60 4.13
CA ASP A 112 6.83 -6.88 5.40
C ASP A 112 5.85 -5.75 5.75
N ARG A 113 4.67 -6.09 6.24
CA ARG A 113 3.63 -5.15 6.69
C ARG A 113 4.18 -4.09 7.65
N ASN A 114 5.04 -4.50 8.57
CA ASN A 114 5.61 -3.58 9.57
C ASN A 114 6.49 -2.52 8.95
N PHE A 115 7.02 -2.76 7.76
CA PHE A 115 7.88 -1.80 7.05
C PHE A 115 7.13 -0.98 5.98
N SER A 116 5.83 -1.26 5.71
CA SER A 116 5.08 -0.64 4.60
C SER A 116 4.57 0.72 4.97
N GLY A 117 4.44 1.35 5.90
CA GLY A 117 3.85 2.67 6.21
C GLY A 117 4.86 3.79 6.47
N GLN A 118 5.96 3.83 5.73
CA GLN A 118 7.07 4.75 5.97
C GLN A 118 6.75 6.22 5.69
N PHE A 119 7.34 7.12 6.48
CA PHE A 119 7.32 8.55 6.22
C PHE A 119 8.18 8.93 5.01
N LEU A 120 7.58 9.68 4.10
CA LEU A 120 8.24 10.19 2.89
C LEU A 120 8.86 11.56 3.18
N HIS A 121 9.98 11.59 3.89
CA HIS A 121 10.76 12.79 4.13
C HIS A 121 12.14 12.68 3.49
N ASP A 122 12.55 13.72 2.77
CA ASP A 122 13.81 13.76 2.03
C ASP A 122 13.93 12.59 1.03
N ILE A 123 12.90 12.43 0.22
CA ILE A 123 12.76 11.38 -0.79
C ILE A 123 12.98 12.01 -2.17
N GLU A 124 13.85 11.44 -2.96
CA GLU A 124 14.14 11.88 -4.33
C GLU A 124 12.95 11.60 -5.26
N ARG A 125 12.35 10.40 -5.12
CA ARG A 125 11.17 10.00 -5.89
C ARG A 125 10.53 8.73 -5.34
N VAL A 126 9.29 8.52 -5.73
CA VAL A 126 8.59 7.22 -5.59
C VAL A 126 8.29 6.68 -6.97
N GLU A 127 8.74 5.46 -7.25
CA GLU A 127 8.51 4.74 -8.50
C GLU A 127 7.49 3.63 -8.26
N VAL A 128 6.44 3.57 -9.09
CA VAL A 128 5.46 2.49 -9.08
C VAL A 128 5.54 1.76 -10.40
N LEU A 129 6.10 0.55 -10.36
CA LEU A 129 6.25 -0.33 -11.50
C LEU A 129 5.06 -1.28 -11.55
N LYS A 130 4.39 -1.34 -12.67
CA LYS A 130 3.19 -2.15 -12.85
C LYS A 130 3.46 -3.42 -13.63
N GLY A 131 2.75 -4.48 -13.27
CA GLY A 131 2.98 -5.82 -13.79
C GLY A 131 4.18 -6.53 -13.17
N PRO A 132 4.33 -7.84 -13.37
CA PRO A 132 5.37 -8.66 -12.77
C PRO A 132 6.77 -8.14 -13.06
N GLN A 133 7.64 -8.11 -12.03
CA GLN A 133 9.02 -7.65 -12.13
C GLN A 133 10.02 -8.77 -11.75
N PRO A 134 10.00 -9.92 -12.43
CA PRO A 134 10.76 -11.08 -11.98
C PRO A 134 12.27 -10.83 -11.94
N THR A 135 12.83 -10.18 -12.95
CA THR A 135 14.28 -9.98 -13.07
C THR A 135 14.82 -8.90 -12.13
N ALA A 136 14.01 -7.89 -11.81
CA ALA A 136 14.44 -6.80 -10.94
C ALA A 136 14.21 -7.11 -9.46
N PHE A 137 13.05 -7.68 -9.12
CA PHE A 137 12.56 -7.77 -7.74
C PHE A 137 12.15 -9.20 -7.31
N GLY A 138 12.13 -10.17 -8.24
CA GLY A 138 11.81 -11.56 -7.94
C GLY A 138 10.34 -11.79 -7.62
N SER A 139 10.08 -12.84 -6.86
CA SER A 139 8.73 -13.25 -6.44
C SER A 139 8.05 -12.29 -5.46
N PHE A 140 8.73 -11.27 -4.97
CA PHE A 140 8.12 -10.22 -4.14
C PHE A 140 7.35 -9.17 -4.94
N ALA A 141 7.47 -9.15 -6.27
CA ALA A 141 6.84 -8.19 -7.16
C ALA A 141 5.98 -8.91 -8.21
N VAL A 142 4.98 -9.65 -7.76
CA VAL A 142 4.09 -10.46 -8.61
C VAL A 142 3.21 -9.58 -9.49
N ASN A 143 2.64 -8.51 -8.93
CA ASN A 143 1.77 -7.57 -9.64
C ASN A 143 2.44 -6.22 -9.92
N GLY A 144 3.63 -6.02 -9.36
CA GLY A 144 4.36 -4.78 -9.48
C GLY A 144 5.21 -4.48 -8.25
N ALA A 145 5.80 -3.30 -8.23
CA ALA A 145 6.64 -2.83 -7.15
C ALA A 145 6.45 -1.34 -6.88
N VAL A 146 6.46 -0.96 -5.62
CA VAL A 146 6.67 0.42 -5.18
C VAL A 146 8.10 0.54 -4.68
N ASN A 147 8.88 1.44 -5.27
CA ASN A 147 10.25 1.69 -4.88
C ASN A 147 10.41 3.13 -4.41
N ILE A 148 10.69 3.31 -3.13
CA ILE A 148 10.99 4.61 -2.53
C ILE A 148 12.49 4.85 -2.70
N VAL A 149 12.87 5.91 -3.40
CA VAL A 149 14.27 6.31 -3.59
C VAL A 149 14.56 7.53 -2.74
N SER A 150 15.44 7.37 -1.75
CA SER A 150 15.82 8.46 -0.86
C SER A 150 16.94 9.30 -1.45
N ASN A 151 16.99 10.59 -1.06
CA ASN A 151 18.14 11.42 -1.34
C ASN A 151 19.43 10.86 -0.69
N THR A 152 20.53 10.91 -1.43
CA THR A 152 21.88 10.57 -0.94
C THR A 152 22.69 11.83 -0.66
N ALA A 153 23.87 11.69 -0.03
CA ALA A 153 24.70 12.84 0.25
C ALA A 153 25.35 13.39 -1.05
N ARG A 154 25.26 14.71 -1.24
CA ARG A 154 25.79 15.44 -2.40
C ARG A 154 27.17 16.01 -2.10
N PHE A 155 28.06 16.02 -3.11
CA PHE A 155 29.46 16.42 -2.93
C PHE A 155 29.74 17.86 -3.32
N ASP A 156 28.80 18.49 -4.01
CA ASP A 156 28.97 19.80 -4.67
C ASP A 156 28.37 20.97 -3.91
N GLU A 157 27.49 20.72 -2.93
CA GLU A 157 26.84 21.77 -2.16
C GLU A 157 26.62 21.44 -0.68
N GLN A 158 26.66 22.47 0.16
CA GLN A 158 26.13 22.42 1.52
C GLN A 158 24.67 22.83 1.51
N GLU A 159 23.85 22.08 2.21
CA GLU A 159 22.44 22.37 2.35
C GLU A 159 22.04 22.23 3.82
N PHE A 160 21.26 23.20 4.29
CA PHE A 160 20.61 23.12 5.59
C PHE A 160 19.16 23.59 5.44
N GLU A 161 18.25 22.74 5.86
CA GLU A 161 16.83 23.04 5.87
C GLU A 161 16.25 22.71 7.24
N ILE A 162 15.36 23.56 7.72
CA ILE A 162 14.51 23.29 8.89
C ILE A 162 13.11 23.79 8.61
N GLY A 163 12.12 22.96 8.93
CA GLY A 163 10.70 23.27 8.77
C GLY A 163 9.94 23.04 10.06
N ALA A 164 8.84 23.76 10.19
CA ALA A 164 7.84 23.52 11.24
C ALA A 164 6.44 23.70 10.67
N GLY A 165 5.45 22.97 11.21
CA GLY A 165 4.05 23.03 10.79
C GLY A 165 3.10 22.95 11.98
N LEU A 166 1.92 23.57 11.79
CA LEU A 166 0.78 23.52 12.71
C LEU A 166 -0.48 23.24 11.90
N GLY A 167 -1.30 22.28 12.34
CA GLY A 167 -2.46 21.85 11.58
C GLY A 167 -3.70 21.54 12.40
N SER A 168 -4.71 21.05 11.70
CA SER A 168 -5.94 20.50 12.27
C SER A 168 -5.60 19.32 13.20
N PHE A 169 -6.49 19.01 14.13
CA PHE A 169 -6.30 17.92 15.11
C PHE A 169 -5.03 18.12 15.94
N ASN A 170 -4.75 19.37 16.35
CA ASN A 170 -3.54 19.76 17.09
C ASN A 170 -2.23 19.29 16.46
N GLU A 171 -2.17 19.15 15.14
CA GLU A 171 -0.98 18.68 14.46
C GLU A 171 0.21 19.61 14.67
N TYR A 172 1.33 19.04 15.13
CA TYR A 172 2.64 19.65 15.21
C TYR A 172 3.60 18.86 14.33
N ARG A 173 4.34 19.56 13.47
CA ARG A 173 5.32 18.94 12.58
C ARG A 173 6.65 19.68 12.65
N ILE A 174 7.74 18.91 12.67
CA ILE A 174 9.10 19.44 12.56
C ILE A 174 9.89 18.57 11.58
N ASN A 175 10.64 19.20 10.70
CA ASN A 175 11.52 18.49 9.79
C ASN A 175 12.84 19.24 9.61
N GLY A 176 13.87 18.53 9.16
CA GLY A 176 15.15 19.13 8.85
C GLY A 176 16.02 18.24 7.97
N VAL A 177 16.85 18.89 7.17
CA VAL A 177 17.84 18.25 6.31
C VAL A 177 19.17 18.97 6.47
N ALA A 178 20.27 18.22 6.50
CA ALA A 178 21.62 18.77 6.46
C ALA A 178 22.48 17.93 5.50
N ASN A 179 23.04 18.55 4.46
CA ASN A 179 23.99 17.94 3.56
C ASN A 179 25.37 18.58 3.73
N LEU A 180 26.39 17.78 4.01
CA LEU A 180 27.74 18.23 4.37
C LEU A 180 28.79 17.51 3.53
N PRO A 181 29.24 18.09 2.39
CA PRO A 181 30.43 17.61 1.70
C PRO A 181 31.67 17.94 2.53
N LEU A 182 32.35 16.91 3.02
CA LEU A 182 33.61 17.11 3.77
C LEU A 182 34.81 17.22 2.83
N THR A 183 34.77 16.47 1.75
CA THR A 183 35.80 16.46 0.69
C THR A 183 35.13 16.17 -0.65
N ASP A 184 35.86 16.26 -1.74
CA ASP A 184 35.37 15.89 -3.08
C ASP A 184 34.96 14.40 -3.20
N TRP A 185 35.31 13.58 -2.22
CA TRP A 185 35.04 12.11 -2.22
C TRP A 185 34.28 11.60 -1.01
N LEU A 186 33.97 12.45 -0.02
CA LEU A 186 33.23 12.06 1.20
C LEU A 186 32.19 13.13 1.55
N ALA A 187 30.95 12.72 1.62
CA ALA A 187 29.83 13.58 2.03
C ALA A 187 28.91 12.86 3.01
N PHE A 188 28.21 13.65 3.83
CA PHE A 188 27.18 13.17 4.76
C PHE A 188 25.87 13.89 4.52
N ARG A 189 24.77 13.17 4.73
CA ARG A 189 23.43 13.73 4.74
C ARG A 189 22.68 13.22 5.98
N LEU A 190 21.98 14.14 6.63
CA LEU A 190 21.09 13.85 7.75
C LEU A 190 19.71 14.39 7.42
N ALA A 191 18.68 13.54 7.51
CA ALA A 191 17.28 13.94 7.40
C ALA A 191 16.55 13.52 8.69
N ALA A 192 15.69 14.40 9.20
CA ALA A 192 14.90 14.15 10.39
C ALA A 192 13.49 14.71 10.21
N PHE A 193 12.51 13.96 10.67
CA PHE A 193 11.10 14.32 10.61
C PHE A 193 10.41 13.86 11.89
N SER A 194 9.46 14.65 12.38
CA SER A 194 8.57 14.28 13.47
C SER A 194 7.21 14.90 13.29
N VAL A 195 6.17 14.13 13.60
CA VAL A 195 4.77 14.55 13.58
C VAL A 195 4.09 14.09 14.87
N ASP A 196 3.23 14.94 15.38
CA ASP A 196 2.33 14.66 16.49
C ASP A 196 0.97 15.27 16.12
N LYS A 197 -0.03 14.42 15.91
CA LYS A 197 -1.38 14.77 15.48
C LYS A 197 -2.38 13.93 16.25
N ASP A 198 -3.32 14.61 16.92
CA ASP A 198 -4.42 13.96 17.63
C ASP A 198 -5.31 13.16 16.67
N GLY A 199 -6.06 12.21 17.21
CA GLY A 199 -7.06 11.45 16.47
C GLY A 199 -8.15 12.34 15.86
N TYR A 200 -8.69 11.90 14.73
CA TYR A 200 -9.80 12.61 14.08
C TYR A 200 -11.15 11.90 14.26
N SER A 201 -11.17 10.67 14.75
CA SER A 201 -12.40 9.96 15.10
C SER A 201 -12.64 10.11 16.60
N GLU A 202 -13.60 10.98 16.95
CA GLU A 202 -13.92 11.28 18.33
C GLU A 202 -14.49 10.05 19.05
N ASN A 203 -13.99 9.74 20.25
CA ASN A 203 -14.46 8.64 21.10
C ASN A 203 -15.04 9.20 22.41
N VAL A 204 -16.35 9.09 22.60
CA VAL A 204 -17.06 9.63 23.77
C VAL A 204 -16.66 8.99 25.11
N SER A 205 -16.09 7.79 25.08
CA SER A 205 -15.73 7.02 26.29
C SER A 205 -14.22 6.91 26.53
N GLY A 206 -13.38 7.31 25.58
CA GLY A 206 -11.93 7.13 25.64
C GLY A 206 -11.15 8.15 24.81
N GLU A 207 -9.96 7.77 24.38
CA GLU A 207 -9.12 8.60 23.50
C GLU A 207 -9.60 8.54 22.06
N ASP A 208 -9.46 9.67 21.33
CA ASP A 208 -9.78 9.78 19.93
C ASP A 208 -8.87 8.85 19.11
N GLN A 209 -9.44 8.20 18.10
CA GLN A 209 -8.77 7.20 17.28
C GLN A 209 -8.19 7.82 16.01
N ASN A 210 -7.34 7.07 15.30
CA ASN A 210 -6.68 7.51 14.07
C ASN A 210 -5.73 8.70 14.27
N ALA A 211 -5.04 8.74 15.40
CA ALA A 211 -3.96 9.68 15.64
C ALA A 211 -2.72 9.34 14.82
N ARG A 212 -1.82 10.30 14.66
CA ARG A 212 -0.56 10.09 13.95
C ARG A 212 0.59 10.70 14.75
N VAL A 213 1.30 9.88 15.48
CA VAL A 213 2.48 10.27 16.25
C VAL A 213 3.66 9.47 15.73
N GLY A 214 4.75 10.14 15.34
CA GLY A 214 5.92 9.41 14.91
C GLY A 214 7.10 10.28 14.53
N SER A 215 8.22 9.63 14.33
CA SER A 215 9.47 10.26 13.94
C SER A 215 10.27 9.39 12.96
N ASN A 216 11.07 10.03 12.13
CA ASN A 216 11.99 9.38 11.21
C ASN A 216 13.35 10.10 11.25
N LEU A 217 14.42 9.33 11.36
CA LEU A 217 15.79 9.82 11.32
C LEU A 217 16.58 8.99 10.31
N ARG A 218 17.19 9.64 9.30
CA ARG A 218 18.03 8.97 8.31
C ARG A 218 19.39 9.65 8.21
N PHE A 219 20.43 8.85 8.33
CA PHE A 219 21.81 9.25 8.15
C PHE A 219 22.44 8.52 6.97
N THR A 220 22.96 9.28 6.01
CA THR A 220 23.60 8.75 4.82
C THR A 220 25.06 9.20 4.77
N THR A 221 25.95 8.27 4.50
CA THR A 221 27.36 8.52 4.21
C THR A 221 27.63 8.10 2.78
N SER A 222 28.04 9.03 1.94
CA SER A 222 28.40 8.76 0.54
C SER A 222 29.90 8.92 0.32
N VAL A 223 30.46 7.95 -0.38
CA VAL A 223 31.85 7.94 -0.82
C VAL A 223 31.89 7.82 -2.34
N GLN A 224 32.63 8.68 -3.01
CA GLN A 224 32.78 8.66 -4.46
C GLN A 224 34.24 8.93 -4.86
N THR A 225 34.75 8.07 -5.73
CA THR A 225 36.04 8.22 -6.40
C THR A 225 35.87 7.99 -7.90
N ASP A 226 36.93 8.11 -8.69
CA ASP A 226 36.83 7.87 -10.15
C ASP A 226 36.27 6.52 -10.56
N ARG A 227 36.34 5.51 -9.68
CA ARG A 227 35.94 4.14 -9.99
C ARG A 227 35.08 3.46 -8.92
N PHE A 228 34.89 4.11 -7.79
CA PHE A 228 34.17 3.49 -6.68
C PHE A 228 33.16 4.46 -6.10
N ARG A 229 31.95 3.99 -5.95
CA ARG A 229 30.87 4.68 -5.23
C ARG A 229 30.33 3.76 -4.14
N ALA A 230 30.05 4.32 -2.98
CA ALA A 230 29.38 3.63 -1.89
C ALA A 230 28.47 4.59 -1.12
N ASP A 231 27.27 4.11 -0.78
CA ASP A 231 26.32 4.78 0.09
C ASP A 231 25.99 3.85 1.26
N LEU A 232 26.28 4.31 2.48
CA LEU A 232 25.84 3.67 3.73
C LEU A 232 24.67 4.50 4.28
N ILE A 233 23.51 3.87 4.40
CA ILE A 233 22.28 4.49 4.88
C ILE A 233 21.89 3.78 6.19
N ILE A 234 21.60 4.57 7.20
CA ILE A 234 21.01 4.11 8.46
C ILE A 234 19.74 4.93 8.68
N ALA A 235 18.61 4.24 8.77
CA ALA A 235 17.34 4.89 9.02
C ALA A 235 16.66 4.25 10.24
N HIS A 236 16.03 5.08 11.04
CA HIS A 236 15.20 4.66 12.16
C HIS A 236 13.88 5.40 12.10
N GLU A 237 12.81 4.67 12.29
CA GLU A 237 11.45 5.18 12.31
C GLU A 237 10.72 4.65 13.54
N ASP A 238 9.97 5.51 14.17
CA ASP A 238 9.20 5.27 15.36
C ASP A 238 7.79 5.83 15.15
N ASN A 239 6.78 5.04 15.43
CA ASN A 239 5.37 5.42 15.40
C ASN A 239 4.71 4.98 16.70
N ASP A 240 4.19 5.94 17.44
CA ASP A 240 3.44 5.76 18.69
C ASP A 240 2.05 6.39 18.56
N GLY A 241 1.11 5.91 19.33
CA GLY A 241 -0.17 6.59 19.52
C GLY A 241 -1.38 5.67 19.53
N PRO A 242 -2.57 6.25 19.60
CA PRO A 242 -3.80 5.51 19.37
C PRO A 242 -3.82 4.91 17.97
N GLY A 243 -4.16 3.63 17.91
CA GLY A 243 -4.26 2.88 16.67
C GLY A 243 -5.47 3.26 15.81
N ILE A 244 -5.75 2.45 14.81
CA ILE A 244 -6.91 2.59 13.93
C ILE A 244 -8.18 2.27 14.71
N GLY A 245 -9.17 3.16 14.63
CA GLY A 245 -10.48 2.97 15.22
C GLY A 245 -11.41 2.19 14.29
N PHE A 246 -11.87 1.03 14.75
CA PHE A 246 -12.91 0.26 14.08
C PHE A 246 -14.28 0.70 14.57
N ASN A 247 -15.18 1.02 13.66
CA ASN A 247 -16.57 1.36 13.95
C ASN A 247 -17.49 0.20 13.62
N SER A 248 -18.29 -0.25 14.56
CA SER A 248 -19.40 -1.13 14.22
C SER A 248 -20.60 -0.31 13.74
N LYS A 249 -21.13 -0.67 12.57
CA LYS A 249 -22.34 -0.07 11.98
C LYS A 249 -23.54 0.02 12.94
N TYR A 250 -23.62 -0.90 13.91
CA TYR A 250 -24.76 -0.98 14.87
C TYR A 250 -24.70 -0.04 16.04
N TYR A 251 -23.55 0.48 16.37
CA TYR A 251 -23.35 1.31 17.57
C TYR A 251 -23.40 2.81 17.29
N ARG A 252 -23.73 3.19 16.06
CA ARG A 252 -23.91 4.58 15.67
C ARG A 252 -25.32 5.02 15.91
N THR A 253 -25.48 6.17 16.55
CA THR A 253 -26.77 6.74 16.91
C THR A 253 -27.41 7.60 15.81
N ASP A 254 -26.63 8.05 14.83
CA ASP A 254 -27.03 8.96 13.76
C ASP A 254 -27.34 8.28 12.42
N GLY A 255 -26.85 7.04 12.22
CA GLY A 255 -27.11 6.27 11.00
C GLY A 255 -26.20 6.62 9.82
N ASP A 256 -25.32 7.62 9.95
CA ASP A 256 -24.33 7.96 8.94
C ASP A 256 -23.00 7.29 9.27
N ILE A 257 -22.63 6.28 8.49
CA ILE A 257 -21.49 5.41 8.75
C ILE A 257 -20.15 5.98 8.26
N ALA A 258 -20.21 6.99 7.39
CA ALA A 258 -19.02 7.60 6.82
C ALA A 258 -18.58 8.89 7.53
N ASP A 259 -19.46 9.51 8.33
CA ASP A 259 -19.16 10.75 9.05
C ASP A 259 -18.10 10.53 10.15
N ALA A 260 -16.89 10.98 9.91
CA ALA A 260 -15.76 10.88 10.86
C ALA A 260 -15.89 11.77 12.08
N GLY A 261 -16.71 12.82 12.00
CA GLY A 261 -16.97 13.77 13.10
C GLY A 261 -18.10 13.35 14.03
N SER A 262 -18.74 12.19 13.84
CA SER A 262 -19.80 11.74 14.73
C SER A 262 -19.24 11.14 16.02
N ASP A 263 -19.96 11.36 17.13
CA ASP A 263 -19.66 10.77 18.43
C ASP A 263 -19.69 9.24 18.32
N LEU A 264 -18.50 8.63 18.35
CA LEU A 264 -18.31 7.19 18.36
C LEU A 264 -18.15 6.72 19.81
N ASP A 265 -18.48 5.49 20.08
CA ASP A 265 -18.27 4.87 21.40
C ASP A 265 -17.55 3.53 21.21
N PHE A 266 -16.22 3.59 21.17
CA PHE A 266 -15.33 2.42 21.18
C PHE A 266 -15.12 1.84 22.57
N GLY A 267 -15.88 2.34 23.57
CA GLY A 267 -15.63 1.99 24.96
C GLY A 267 -14.38 2.69 25.52
N PRO A 268 -14.03 2.35 26.76
CA PRO A 268 -12.86 2.92 27.44
C PRO A 268 -11.54 2.24 27.06
N THR A 269 -11.51 1.40 26.04
CA THR A 269 -10.30 0.69 25.59
C THR A 269 -9.33 1.70 24.99
N GLU A 270 -8.18 1.88 25.61
CA GLU A 270 -7.08 2.65 25.05
C GLU A 270 -6.42 1.80 23.95
N THR A 271 -6.65 2.14 22.68
CA THR A 271 -5.94 1.49 21.58
C THR A 271 -4.52 2.05 21.50
N VAL A 272 -3.56 1.19 21.23
CA VAL A 272 -2.15 1.56 21.16
C VAL A 272 -1.53 0.95 19.92
N ILE A 273 -0.78 1.75 19.18
CA ILE A 273 0.18 1.27 18.20
C ILE A 273 1.56 1.79 18.60
N ASN A 274 2.52 0.89 18.69
CA ASN A 274 3.91 1.21 18.90
C ASN A 274 4.73 0.39 17.90
N ARG A 275 5.34 1.08 16.93
CA ARG A 275 6.10 0.45 15.87
C ARG A 275 7.46 1.11 15.73
N GLU A 276 8.50 0.32 15.89
CA GLU A 276 9.89 0.73 15.68
C GLU A 276 10.49 -0.03 14.51
N ILE A 277 11.20 0.67 13.63
CA ILE A 277 11.90 0.09 12.49
C ILE A 277 13.30 0.65 12.41
N THR A 278 14.30 -0.21 12.28
CA THR A 278 15.67 0.20 11.99
C THR A 278 16.18 -0.49 10.72
N LEU A 279 16.69 0.32 9.81
CA LEU A 279 17.22 -0.10 8.52
C LEU A 279 18.71 0.25 8.42
N TYR A 280 19.52 -0.73 8.01
CA TYR A 280 20.93 -0.55 7.63
C TYR A 280 21.11 -0.98 6.19
N GLN A 281 21.67 -0.12 5.35
CA GLN A 281 21.80 -0.36 3.93
C GLN A 281 23.17 0.06 3.42
N LEU A 282 23.83 -0.83 2.71
CA LEU A 282 25.09 -0.55 2.00
C LEU A 282 24.89 -0.81 0.51
N LYS A 283 25.08 0.22 -0.29
CA LYS A 283 25.13 0.12 -1.76
C LYS A 283 26.53 0.42 -2.22
N THR A 284 27.09 -0.41 -3.10
CA THR A 284 28.42 -0.18 -3.64
C THR A 284 28.47 -0.46 -5.13
N GLN A 285 29.30 0.30 -5.85
CA GLN A 285 29.61 0.06 -7.24
C GLN A 285 31.10 0.27 -7.48
N PHE A 286 31.70 -0.60 -8.27
CA PHE A 286 33.08 -0.51 -8.69
C PHE A 286 33.20 -0.68 -10.21
N ASP A 287 33.71 0.36 -10.89
CA ASP A 287 33.93 0.35 -12.33
C ASP A 287 35.28 -0.30 -12.67
N VAL A 288 35.20 -1.54 -13.14
CA VAL A 288 36.38 -2.35 -13.54
C VAL A 288 36.98 -1.78 -14.82
N THR A 289 36.12 -1.46 -15.79
CA THR A 289 36.44 -0.77 -17.05
C THR A 289 35.32 0.22 -17.38
N ALA A 290 35.46 0.96 -18.47
CA ALA A 290 34.39 1.87 -18.95
C ALA A 290 33.07 1.13 -19.25
N ASN A 291 33.11 -0.19 -19.53
CA ASN A 291 31.96 -0.98 -19.93
C ASN A 291 31.54 -2.03 -18.90
N LEU A 292 32.37 -2.29 -17.87
CA LEU A 292 32.13 -3.36 -16.91
C LEU A 292 32.16 -2.78 -15.50
N SER A 293 31.06 -2.95 -14.76
CA SER A 293 30.99 -2.63 -13.34
C SER A 293 30.54 -3.84 -12.50
N LEU A 294 30.95 -3.83 -11.24
CA LEU A 294 30.50 -4.74 -10.20
C LEU A 294 29.73 -3.92 -9.17
N ALA A 295 28.56 -4.38 -8.78
CA ALA A 295 27.79 -3.77 -7.69
C ALA A 295 27.49 -4.82 -6.61
N TYR A 296 27.58 -4.40 -5.37
CA TYR A 296 27.18 -5.20 -4.21
C TYR A 296 26.32 -4.36 -3.30
N ASN A 297 25.14 -4.88 -2.99
CA ASN A 297 24.19 -4.30 -2.06
C ASN A 297 23.98 -5.26 -0.90
N ALA A 298 23.94 -4.72 0.31
CA ALA A 298 23.59 -5.48 1.51
C ALA A 298 22.66 -4.66 2.37
N TYR A 299 21.72 -5.30 3.02
CA TYR A 299 20.85 -4.64 3.97
C TYR A 299 20.47 -5.56 5.12
N TYR A 300 20.18 -4.94 6.23
CA TYR A 300 19.57 -5.55 7.39
C TYR A 300 18.50 -4.58 7.91
N ASN A 301 17.32 -5.08 8.17
CA ASN A 301 16.28 -4.34 8.85
C ASN A 301 15.70 -5.21 9.96
N GLU A 302 15.32 -4.55 11.03
CA GLU A 302 14.60 -5.13 12.15
C GLU A 302 13.43 -4.22 12.50
N GLY A 303 12.34 -4.81 12.94
CA GLY A 303 11.15 -4.09 13.32
C GLY A 303 10.37 -4.81 14.39
N ASP A 304 9.88 -4.01 15.32
CA ASP A 304 9.02 -4.39 16.41
C ASP A 304 7.69 -3.66 16.26
N LEU A 305 6.59 -4.37 16.41
CA LEU A 305 5.24 -3.81 16.45
C LEU A 305 4.51 -4.35 17.67
N TYR A 306 4.08 -3.45 18.53
CA TYR A 306 3.07 -3.74 19.54
C TYR A 306 1.78 -3.02 19.18
N GLU A 307 0.67 -3.73 19.17
CA GLU A 307 -0.63 -3.15 18.88
C GLU A 307 -1.68 -3.73 19.84
N TYR A 308 -2.44 -2.84 20.45
CA TYR A 308 -3.62 -3.17 21.23
C TYR A 308 -4.82 -2.43 20.66
N PHE A 309 -5.84 -3.17 20.23
CA PHE A 309 -6.98 -2.60 19.53
C PHE A 309 -8.28 -3.35 19.82
N ASP A 310 -9.38 -2.61 19.71
CA ASP A 310 -10.73 -3.15 19.74
C ASP A 310 -11.16 -3.52 18.31
N VAL A 311 -11.51 -4.79 18.10
CA VAL A 311 -11.90 -5.32 16.79
C VAL A 311 -13.40 -5.15 16.53
N ASP A 312 -14.21 -5.19 17.59
CA ASP A 312 -15.67 -5.17 17.43
C ASP A 312 -16.24 -3.75 17.29
N GLY A 313 -15.46 -2.72 17.58
CA GLY A 313 -15.86 -1.32 17.44
C GLY A 313 -17.06 -0.95 18.30
N ALA A 314 -17.22 -1.59 19.46
CA ALA A 314 -18.37 -1.46 20.33
C ALA A 314 -17.98 -0.90 21.71
N ALA A 315 -18.89 -0.14 22.32
CA ALA A 315 -18.73 0.33 23.69
C ALA A 315 -18.59 -0.78 24.74
N ILE A 316 -18.89 -2.01 24.37
CA ILE A 316 -18.77 -3.20 25.22
C ILE A 316 -17.54 -3.97 24.78
N GLN A 317 -16.52 -3.98 25.58
CA GLN A 317 -15.30 -4.75 25.36
C GLN A 317 -15.60 -6.25 25.17
N LEU A 318 -15.72 -6.69 23.93
CA LEU A 318 -16.03 -8.08 23.57
C LEU A 318 -14.89 -8.81 22.90
N ASP A 319 -14.16 -8.14 22.01
CA ASP A 319 -13.05 -8.70 21.22
C ASP A 319 -11.91 -7.68 21.12
N GLU A 320 -11.03 -7.72 22.10
CA GLU A 320 -9.84 -6.91 22.12
C GLU A 320 -8.64 -7.78 21.77
N ARG A 321 -7.72 -7.23 20.99
CA ARG A 321 -6.51 -7.95 20.57
C ARG A 321 -5.27 -7.24 21.06
N ASP A 322 -4.40 -8.02 21.67
CA ASP A 322 -3.02 -7.70 21.99
C ASP A 322 -2.13 -8.41 20.98
N TYR A 323 -1.40 -7.65 20.19
CA TYR A 323 -0.61 -8.15 19.08
C TYR A 323 0.83 -7.71 19.22
N ASN A 324 1.74 -8.66 19.31
CA ASN A 324 3.17 -8.41 19.34
C ASN A 324 3.81 -9.08 18.12
N TYR A 325 4.56 -8.34 17.37
CA TYR A 325 5.23 -8.81 16.17
C TYR A 325 6.66 -8.31 16.13
N GLU A 326 7.58 -9.24 15.99
CA GLU A 326 9.01 -8.96 15.80
C GLU A 326 9.43 -9.54 14.45
N SER A 327 10.19 -8.79 13.66
CA SER A 327 10.72 -9.30 12.41
C SER A 327 12.12 -8.79 12.11
N SER A 328 12.86 -9.57 11.35
CA SER A 328 14.14 -9.17 10.82
C SER A 328 14.32 -9.67 9.38
N GLN A 329 15.01 -8.88 8.58
CA GLN A 329 15.33 -9.22 7.20
C GLN A 329 16.80 -8.98 6.92
N THR A 330 17.43 -9.91 6.25
CA THR A 330 18.78 -9.76 5.72
C THR A 330 18.77 -9.99 4.22
N GLY A 331 19.32 -9.07 3.46
CA GLY A 331 19.45 -9.23 2.02
C GLY A 331 20.84 -8.91 1.51
N GLN A 332 21.25 -9.63 0.49
CA GLN A 332 22.51 -9.40 -0.21
C GLN A 332 22.31 -9.61 -1.71
N GLU A 333 22.88 -8.73 -2.49
CA GLU A 333 22.80 -8.77 -3.95
C GLU A 333 24.16 -8.49 -4.56
N LEU A 334 24.53 -9.29 -5.54
CA LEU A 334 25.76 -9.11 -6.32
C LEU A 334 25.40 -9.00 -7.79
N PHE A 335 25.88 -7.96 -8.45
CA PHE A 335 25.63 -7.69 -9.86
C PHE A 335 26.93 -7.56 -10.63
N ILE A 336 26.90 -8.06 -11.86
CA ILE A 336 27.88 -7.79 -12.90
C ILE A 336 27.13 -7.08 -14.02
N ASN A 337 27.49 -5.83 -14.28
CA ASN A 337 26.86 -5.01 -15.32
C ASN A 337 27.83 -4.81 -16.47
N TRP A 338 27.33 -4.99 -17.68
CA TRP A 338 28.03 -4.67 -18.92
C TRP A 338 27.23 -3.64 -19.70
N ASN A 339 27.84 -2.49 -20.00
CA ASN A 339 27.22 -1.43 -20.77
C ASN A 339 28.04 -1.15 -22.03
N SER A 340 27.37 -1.10 -23.17
CA SER A 340 27.98 -0.78 -24.45
C SER A 340 26.96 -0.07 -25.37
N ASP A 341 27.41 0.46 -26.52
CA ASP A 341 26.54 1.15 -27.46
C ASP A 341 25.36 0.28 -27.96
N ARG A 342 25.50 -1.03 -27.93
CA ARG A 342 24.49 -1.95 -28.50
C ARG A 342 23.85 -2.89 -27.48
N VAL A 343 24.49 -3.14 -26.35
CA VAL A 343 24.01 -4.10 -25.38
C VAL A 343 24.30 -3.60 -23.97
N ASP A 344 23.27 -3.47 -23.17
CA ASP A 344 23.36 -3.35 -21.74
C ASP A 344 22.89 -4.66 -21.12
N ALA A 345 23.75 -5.32 -20.38
CA ALA A 345 23.47 -6.64 -19.81
C ALA A 345 23.81 -6.67 -18.32
N ARG A 346 23.05 -7.46 -17.59
CA ARG A 346 23.26 -7.69 -16.17
C ARG A 346 23.13 -9.17 -15.86
N ILE A 347 24.00 -9.66 -14.99
CA ILE A 347 23.84 -10.93 -14.30
C ILE A 347 23.89 -10.64 -12.81
N GLY A 348 22.96 -11.19 -12.05
CA GLY A 348 22.89 -10.96 -10.62
C GLY A 348 22.55 -12.22 -9.85
N TYR A 349 23.00 -12.23 -8.61
CA TYR A 349 22.61 -13.19 -7.59
C TYR A 349 22.11 -12.44 -6.37
N ASN A 350 20.97 -12.87 -5.82
CA ASN A 350 20.47 -12.36 -4.56
C ASN A 350 20.25 -13.47 -3.55
N PHE A 351 20.42 -13.10 -2.31
CA PHE A 351 20.05 -13.86 -1.13
C PHE A 351 19.19 -13.00 -0.24
N PHE A 352 18.11 -13.57 0.27
CA PHE A 352 17.20 -12.93 1.19
C PHE A 352 16.81 -13.91 2.27
N ASP A 353 16.90 -13.51 3.53
CA ASP A 353 16.50 -14.28 4.72
C ASP A 353 15.56 -13.39 5.55
N TYR A 354 14.39 -13.90 5.83
CA TYR A 354 13.35 -13.24 6.60
C TYR A 354 12.96 -14.15 7.76
N ASP A 355 12.91 -13.57 8.94
CA ASP A 355 12.49 -14.23 10.16
C ASP A 355 11.48 -13.35 10.87
N SER A 356 10.31 -13.89 11.19
CA SER A 356 9.33 -13.18 12.00
C SER A 356 8.72 -14.07 13.06
N HIS A 357 8.40 -13.44 14.16
CA HIS A 357 7.71 -14.05 15.28
C HIS A 357 6.55 -13.16 15.70
N TYR A 358 5.36 -13.74 15.79
CA TYR A 358 4.26 -12.97 16.30
C TYR A 358 3.49 -13.75 17.36
N THR A 359 2.99 -13.02 18.35
CA THR A 359 2.05 -13.51 19.35
C THR A 359 0.81 -12.63 19.33
N SER A 360 -0.34 -13.25 19.27
CA SER A 360 -1.62 -12.54 19.35
C SER A 360 -2.42 -13.12 20.50
N TYR A 361 -2.87 -12.24 21.37
CA TYR A 361 -3.79 -12.58 22.45
C TYR A 361 -5.13 -11.92 22.17
N THR A 362 -6.19 -12.70 22.16
CA THR A 362 -7.53 -12.16 22.14
C THR A 362 -8.04 -12.08 23.56
N LEU A 363 -8.28 -10.89 24.06
CA LEU A 363 -8.75 -10.61 25.40
C LEU A 363 -10.27 -10.44 25.35
N TYR A 364 -10.98 -11.44 25.80
CA TYR A 364 -12.41 -11.30 26.06
C TYR A 364 -12.59 -10.76 27.48
N THR A 365 -12.54 -9.45 27.67
CA THR A 365 -12.71 -8.85 29.01
C THR A 365 -14.10 -9.13 29.57
N ASN A 366 -15.07 -9.46 28.72
CA ASN A 366 -16.39 -9.92 29.12
C ASN A 366 -16.65 -11.38 28.69
N PHE A 367 -15.74 -12.28 29.07
CA PHE A 367 -15.82 -13.71 28.76
C PHE A 367 -17.20 -14.33 29.06
N GLN A 368 -17.88 -13.85 30.09
CA GLN A 368 -19.24 -14.27 30.41
C GLN A 368 -20.21 -13.93 29.28
N THR A 369 -20.06 -12.75 28.66
CA THR A 369 -20.90 -12.32 27.54
C THR A 369 -20.56 -13.11 26.28
N TYR A 370 -19.27 -13.35 26.01
CA TYR A 370 -18.83 -14.18 24.89
C TYR A 370 -19.38 -15.61 24.96
N ILE A 371 -19.21 -16.30 26.11
CA ILE A 371 -19.75 -17.66 26.30
C ILE A 371 -21.29 -17.66 26.25
N ALA A 372 -21.92 -16.63 26.78
CA ALA A 372 -23.38 -16.52 26.68
C ALA A 372 -23.85 -16.36 25.24
N ARG A 373 -23.10 -15.62 24.41
CA ARG A 373 -23.33 -15.49 22.96
C ARG A 373 -23.14 -16.82 22.25
N GLU A 374 -22.03 -17.52 22.47
CA GLU A 374 -21.77 -18.80 21.85
C GLU A 374 -22.84 -19.86 22.20
N ILE A 375 -23.31 -19.83 23.44
CA ILE A 375 -24.43 -20.69 23.86
C ILE A 375 -25.74 -20.22 23.23
N ALA A 376 -25.96 -18.91 23.13
CA ALA A 376 -27.16 -18.38 22.46
C ALA A 376 -27.16 -18.78 20.98
N ASN A 377 -26.06 -18.68 20.28
CA ASN A 377 -25.90 -19.15 18.91
C ASN A 377 -26.19 -20.67 18.81
N ALA A 378 -25.60 -21.47 19.68
CA ALA A 378 -25.79 -22.93 19.66
C ALA A 378 -27.19 -23.37 20.07
N VAL A 379 -27.84 -22.69 21.02
CA VAL A 379 -29.14 -23.09 21.60
C VAL A 379 -30.30 -22.48 20.82
N ILE A 380 -30.18 -21.27 20.29
CA ILE A 380 -31.27 -20.58 19.61
C ILE A 380 -31.26 -20.87 18.12
N VAL A 381 -30.08 -20.86 17.50
CA VAL A 381 -29.95 -21.04 16.05
C VAL A 381 -30.21 -22.47 15.61
N GLN A 382 -29.66 -23.45 16.30
CA GLN A 382 -29.82 -24.88 15.92
C GLN A 382 -31.26 -25.41 15.94
N PRO A 383 -32.09 -25.13 16.96
CA PRO A 383 -33.46 -25.64 17.00
C PRO A 383 -34.43 -24.93 16.04
N THR A 384 -34.12 -23.71 15.64
CA THR A 384 -35.02 -22.90 14.79
C THR A 384 -34.75 -23.07 13.28
N GLY A 385 -33.63 -23.73 12.91
CA GLY A 385 -33.24 -23.91 11.51
C GLY A 385 -32.65 -22.66 10.90
N TYR A 386 -32.39 -21.63 11.69
CA TYR A 386 -31.65 -20.44 11.27
C TYR A 386 -30.16 -20.67 11.41
N THR A 387 -29.37 -20.16 10.48
CA THR A 387 -27.94 -20.44 10.40
C THR A 387 -27.08 -19.51 11.26
N ASN A 388 -27.63 -18.37 11.68
CA ASN A 388 -26.92 -17.43 12.56
C ASN A 388 -27.88 -16.43 13.22
N LEU A 389 -27.49 -15.82 14.37
CA LEU A 389 -28.19 -14.71 15.01
C LEU A 389 -27.99 -13.36 14.29
N SER A 390 -27.06 -13.29 13.36
CA SER A 390 -26.83 -12.13 12.50
C SER A 390 -27.74 -12.07 11.27
N ASP A 391 -28.62 -13.07 11.06
CA ASP A 391 -29.55 -13.06 9.94
C ASP A 391 -30.67 -12.04 10.23
N ASP A 392 -30.63 -10.87 9.59
CA ASP A 392 -31.54 -9.73 9.74
C ASP A 392 -33.02 -10.07 9.54
N ASN A 393 -33.29 -11.27 9.02
CA ASN A 393 -34.66 -11.80 8.83
C ASN A 393 -35.28 -12.40 10.09
N ILE A 394 -34.55 -12.53 11.20
CA ILE A 394 -35.05 -13.20 12.41
C ILE A 394 -35.73 -12.24 13.37
N TYR A 395 -35.33 -10.97 13.37
CA TYR A 395 -35.88 -9.96 14.29
C TYR A 395 -36.38 -8.73 13.54
N PRO A 396 -37.45 -8.08 14.06
CA PRO A 396 -37.82 -6.75 13.56
C PRO A 396 -36.61 -5.80 13.68
N ALA A 397 -36.40 -4.96 12.67
CA ALA A 397 -35.26 -4.02 12.59
C ALA A 397 -35.06 -3.11 13.82
N ASP A 398 -36.03 -3.04 14.69
CA ASP A 398 -36.09 -2.25 15.92
C ASP A 398 -35.84 -3.07 17.20
N TYR A 399 -35.50 -4.38 17.08
CA TYR A 399 -35.15 -5.14 18.28
C TYR A 399 -33.62 -5.16 18.43
N PRO A 400 -33.06 -4.40 19.39
CA PRO A 400 -31.60 -4.36 19.54
C PRO A 400 -31.08 -5.78 19.83
N LEU A 401 -30.24 -6.31 18.97
CA LEU A 401 -29.52 -7.58 19.20
C LEU A 401 -28.88 -7.62 20.58
N GLN A 402 -28.42 -6.46 21.08
CA GLN A 402 -27.95 -6.26 22.45
C GLN A 402 -28.93 -6.70 23.53
N VAL A 403 -30.21 -6.38 23.38
CA VAL A 403 -31.22 -6.74 24.39
C VAL A 403 -31.38 -8.25 24.43
N LEU A 404 -31.35 -8.90 23.28
CA LEU A 404 -31.45 -10.37 23.21
C LEU A 404 -30.19 -11.03 23.77
N ARG A 405 -28.99 -10.50 23.45
CA ARG A 405 -27.71 -10.96 23.98
C ARG A 405 -27.65 -10.79 25.48
N GLN A 406 -28.03 -9.64 26.01
CA GLN A 406 -28.11 -9.39 27.46
C GLN A 406 -29.11 -10.32 28.13
N GLN A 407 -30.29 -10.55 27.53
CA GLN A 407 -31.29 -11.46 28.09
C GLN A 407 -30.80 -12.92 28.05
N THR A 408 -30.11 -13.32 27.00
CA THR A 408 -29.54 -14.66 26.87
C THR A 408 -28.35 -14.85 27.81
N ALA A 409 -27.46 -13.85 27.90
CA ALA A 409 -26.38 -13.85 28.88
C ALA A 409 -26.91 -13.92 30.30
N GLN A 410 -27.94 -13.16 30.62
CA GLN A 410 -28.60 -13.19 31.94
C GLN A 410 -29.28 -14.51 32.20
N TYR A 411 -29.89 -15.17 31.15
CA TYR A 411 -30.47 -16.49 31.26
C TYR A 411 -29.39 -17.55 31.56
N VAL A 412 -28.25 -17.51 30.86
CA VAL A 412 -27.14 -18.45 31.10
C VAL A 412 -26.54 -18.25 32.47
N LEU A 413 -26.35 -17.01 32.91
CA LEU A 413 -25.85 -16.68 34.27
C LEU A 413 -26.80 -17.14 35.35
N ASN A 414 -28.10 -17.07 35.10
CA ASN A 414 -29.11 -17.55 36.04
C ASN A 414 -29.33 -19.07 36.00
N ASN A 415 -28.80 -19.76 34.99
CA ASN A 415 -28.91 -21.21 34.81
C ASN A 415 -27.53 -21.87 34.61
N PRO A 416 -26.66 -21.83 35.63
CA PRO A 416 -25.26 -22.27 35.53
C PRO A 416 -25.09 -23.78 35.23
N ALA A 417 -26.17 -24.55 35.23
CA ALA A 417 -26.15 -25.95 34.83
C ALA A 417 -26.24 -26.18 33.32
N THR A 418 -26.31 -25.09 32.50
CA THR A 418 -26.30 -25.17 31.04
C THR A 418 -24.93 -25.69 30.60
N VAL A 419 -24.91 -26.72 29.80
CA VAL A 419 -23.69 -27.41 29.35
C VAL A 419 -23.19 -26.74 28.06
N ASN A 420 -21.89 -26.46 27.96
CA ASN A 420 -21.30 -26.08 26.70
C ASN A 420 -21.40 -27.24 25.69
N PRO A 421 -22.10 -27.07 24.55
CA PRO A 421 -22.35 -28.17 23.60
C PRO A 421 -21.04 -28.72 22.99
N ALA A 422 -19.99 -27.93 22.88
CA ALA A 422 -18.73 -28.35 22.27
C ALA A 422 -17.82 -29.15 23.22
N SER A 423 -17.87 -28.91 24.53
CA SER A 423 -16.95 -29.53 25.50
C SER A 423 -17.64 -30.44 26.51
N GLY A 424 -18.97 -30.42 26.60
CA GLY A 424 -19.73 -31.19 27.61
C GLY A 424 -19.52 -30.71 29.06
N GLN A 425 -18.83 -29.60 29.26
CA GLN A 425 -18.54 -29.05 30.59
C GLN A 425 -19.60 -28.04 31.04
N PRO A 426 -19.88 -27.94 32.35
CA PRO A 426 -20.78 -26.92 32.87
C PRO A 426 -20.20 -25.51 32.61
N VAL A 427 -21.02 -24.64 32.05
CA VAL A 427 -20.64 -23.25 31.71
C VAL A 427 -20.14 -22.45 32.92
N ALA A 428 -20.67 -22.73 34.10
CA ALA A 428 -20.27 -22.06 35.34
C ALA A 428 -18.75 -22.20 35.68
N ASN A 429 -18.13 -23.31 35.25
CA ASN A 429 -16.69 -23.51 35.48
C ASN A 429 -15.82 -22.80 34.42
N ALA A 430 -16.39 -22.49 33.26
CA ALA A 430 -15.70 -21.71 32.22
C ALA A 430 -15.71 -20.19 32.51
N LEU A 431 -16.69 -19.73 33.31
CA LEU A 431 -16.88 -18.31 33.61
C LEU A 431 -15.86 -17.72 34.60
N THR A 432 -15.00 -18.54 35.20
CA THR A 432 -14.00 -18.08 36.17
C THR A 432 -12.57 -18.08 35.66
N THR A 433 -12.36 -18.52 34.43
CA THR A 433 -11.02 -18.59 33.84
C THR A 433 -10.98 -17.58 32.68
N LEU A 434 -10.13 -16.57 32.77
CA LEU A 434 -9.65 -15.83 31.60
C LEU A 434 -9.05 -16.87 30.66
N VAL A 435 -9.72 -17.16 29.56
CA VAL A 435 -9.16 -18.02 28.53
C VAL A 435 -8.27 -17.15 27.67
N ASP A 436 -7.02 -17.26 27.99
CA ASP A 436 -5.93 -16.81 27.19
C ASP A 436 -5.86 -17.69 25.94
N PHE A 437 -6.46 -17.27 24.83
CA PHE A 437 -6.22 -17.89 23.53
C PHE A 437 -4.91 -17.35 22.98
N THR A 438 -3.81 -17.91 23.44
CA THR A 438 -2.51 -17.74 22.80
C THR A 438 -2.54 -18.42 21.41
N GLY A 439 -2.87 -17.66 20.40
CA GLY A 439 -2.58 -18.00 19.02
C GLY A 439 -1.17 -17.56 18.69
N GLY A 440 -0.14 -18.25 19.19
CA GLY A 440 1.21 -18.08 18.66
C GLY A 440 1.28 -18.72 17.29
N ILE A 441 1.45 -17.96 16.21
CA ILE A 441 1.93 -18.54 14.96
C ILE A 441 3.41 -18.84 15.18
N PRO A 442 3.86 -20.07 14.87
CA PRO A 442 5.27 -20.40 14.97
C PRO A 442 6.06 -19.43 14.10
N GLN A 443 7.30 -19.17 14.50
CA GLN A 443 8.30 -18.43 13.77
C GLN A 443 8.16 -18.66 12.26
N ASN A 444 7.94 -17.59 11.51
CA ASN A 444 7.87 -17.65 10.05
C ASN A 444 9.25 -17.30 9.50
N LYS A 445 9.91 -18.31 8.93
CA LYS A 445 11.22 -18.14 8.35
C LYS A 445 11.19 -18.44 6.85
N ASN A 446 11.58 -17.45 6.05
CA ASN A 446 11.66 -17.57 4.59
C ASN A 446 13.07 -17.26 4.11
N GLU A 447 13.67 -18.18 3.37
CA GLU A 447 14.94 -17.98 2.71
C GLU A 447 14.74 -18.04 1.19
N THR A 448 15.20 -17.00 0.48
CA THR A 448 15.10 -16.94 -0.98
C THR A 448 16.46 -16.72 -1.61
N ARG A 449 16.76 -17.51 -2.65
CA ARG A 449 17.98 -17.43 -3.46
C ARG A 449 17.60 -17.30 -4.92
N GLY A 450 18.05 -16.24 -5.57
CA GLY A 450 17.73 -15.99 -6.97
C GLY A 450 18.98 -15.78 -7.83
N LEU A 451 19.01 -16.42 -8.98
CA LEU A 451 19.96 -16.14 -10.05
C LEU A 451 19.18 -15.54 -11.22
N PHE A 452 19.60 -14.39 -11.71
CA PHE A 452 18.92 -13.74 -12.82
C PHE A 452 19.90 -13.14 -13.83
N ALA A 453 19.39 -12.96 -15.06
CA ALA A 453 20.08 -12.25 -16.10
C ALA A 453 19.08 -11.42 -16.89
N SER A 454 19.51 -10.22 -17.30
CA SER A 454 18.74 -9.37 -18.21
C SER A 454 19.65 -8.70 -19.23
N ALA A 455 19.12 -8.38 -20.39
CA ALA A 455 19.80 -7.63 -21.41
C ALA A 455 18.85 -6.77 -22.23
N ASP A 456 19.29 -5.52 -22.48
CA ASP A 456 18.72 -4.64 -23.50
C ASP A 456 19.61 -4.71 -24.74
N VAL A 457 19.01 -5.06 -25.85
CA VAL A 457 19.71 -5.21 -27.12
C VAL A 457 19.19 -4.18 -28.12
N ARG A 458 19.98 -3.15 -28.40
CA ARG A 458 19.68 -2.10 -29.41
C ARG A 458 19.96 -2.65 -30.80
N VAL A 459 18.91 -3.17 -31.45
CA VAL A 459 19.00 -3.76 -32.80
C VAL A 459 19.18 -2.69 -33.87
N THR A 460 18.46 -1.58 -33.72
CA THR A 460 18.66 -0.32 -34.45
C THR A 460 18.76 0.82 -33.43
N ASP A 461 18.95 2.05 -33.89
CA ASP A 461 18.95 3.20 -33.00
C ASP A 461 17.56 3.48 -32.44
N GLU A 462 16.50 2.98 -33.11
CA GLU A 462 15.10 3.14 -32.71
C GLU A 462 14.51 1.92 -32.00
N LEU A 463 15.07 0.70 -32.21
CA LEU A 463 14.48 -0.54 -31.70
C LEU A 463 15.38 -1.23 -30.68
N THR A 464 14.88 -1.38 -29.47
CA THR A 464 15.51 -2.10 -28.38
C THR A 464 14.63 -3.29 -27.95
N PHE A 465 15.22 -4.47 -27.77
CA PHE A 465 14.59 -5.61 -27.13
C PHE A 465 15.14 -5.77 -25.72
N ASN A 466 14.23 -5.97 -24.77
CA ASN A 466 14.53 -6.37 -23.40
C ASN A 466 14.26 -7.86 -23.24
N VAL A 467 15.21 -8.60 -22.67
CA VAL A 467 15.06 -10.01 -22.34
C VAL A 467 15.57 -10.25 -20.94
N GLY A 468 14.74 -10.85 -20.11
CA GLY A 468 15.09 -11.20 -18.75
C GLY A 468 14.68 -12.62 -18.38
N VAL A 469 15.48 -13.25 -17.54
CA VAL A 469 15.19 -14.57 -16.98
C VAL A 469 15.65 -14.61 -15.52
N ARG A 470 14.85 -15.23 -14.69
CA ARG A 470 15.19 -15.48 -13.28
C ARG A 470 14.85 -16.92 -12.90
N ASN A 471 15.77 -17.54 -12.20
CA ASN A 471 15.52 -18.76 -11.44
C ASN A 471 15.63 -18.44 -9.96
N GLU A 472 14.63 -18.86 -9.18
CA GLU A 472 14.52 -18.57 -7.76
C GLU A 472 14.14 -19.82 -6.99
N GLU A 473 14.85 -20.05 -5.90
CA GLU A 473 14.56 -21.10 -4.92
C GLU A 473 14.14 -20.41 -3.62
N THR A 474 12.98 -20.81 -3.07
CA THR A 474 12.49 -20.33 -1.79
C THR A 474 12.27 -21.49 -0.84
N GLU A 475 12.68 -21.32 0.40
CA GLU A 475 12.41 -22.23 1.49
C GLU A 475 11.57 -21.50 2.53
N ALA A 476 10.37 -22.01 2.84
CA ALA A 476 9.49 -21.47 3.85
C ALA A 476 9.36 -22.41 5.03
N ASN A 477 9.74 -21.98 6.23
CA ASN A 477 9.70 -22.78 7.46
C ASN A 477 10.40 -24.15 7.35
N GLY A 478 11.52 -24.21 6.62
CA GLY A 478 12.27 -25.43 6.38
C GLY A 478 11.69 -26.34 5.28
N ASN A 479 10.64 -25.89 4.57
CA ASN A 479 10.06 -26.61 3.45
C ASN A 479 10.53 -25.96 2.14
N PRO A 480 11.36 -26.64 1.34
CA PRO A 480 11.80 -26.09 0.07
C PRO A 480 10.64 -26.02 -0.92
N ASP A 481 10.66 -25.00 -1.73
CA ASP A 481 9.80 -24.89 -2.88
C ASP A 481 10.30 -25.83 -4.01
N ASP A 482 9.48 -26.78 -4.40
CA ASP A 482 9.81 -27.73 -5.46
C ASP A 482 9.68 -27.14 -6.88
N THR A 483 9.21 -25.89 -7.03
CA THR A 483 9.06 -25.27 -8.33
C THR A 483 10.30 -24.46 -8.72
N SER A 484 11.05 -24.98 -9.67
CA SER A 484 12.27 -24.38 -10.20
C SER A 484 12.11 -23.78 -11.60
N ASP A 485 10.88 -23.60 -12.08
CA ASP A 485 10.65 -23.07 -13.42
C ASP A 485 11.08 -21.60 -13.51
N PRO A 486 11.88 -21.27 -14.54
CA PRO A 486 12.35 -19.90 -14.68
C PRO A 486 11.21 -18.94 -15.05
N LEU A 487 11.25 -17.74 -14.48
CA LEU A 487 10.35 -16.64 -14.81
C LEU A 487 10.98 -15.80 -15.93
N TRP A 488 10.17 -15.39 -16.90
CA TRP A 488 10.61 -14.65 -18.07
C TRP A 488 10.02 -13.23 -18.10
N LYS A 489 10.82 -12.31 -18.61
CA LYS A 489 10.38 -10.99 -19.04
C LYS A 489 10.89 -10.73 -20.44
N LEU A 490 10.01 -10.38 -21.37
CA LEU A 490 10.33 -10.08 -22.76
C LEU A 490 9.70 -8.72 -23.09
N GLY A 491 10.50 -7.80 -23.60
CA GLY A 491 10.03 -6.47 -23.95
C GLY A 491 10.58 -6.00 -25.29
N ALA A 492 9.89 -5.07 -25.90
CA ALA A 492 10.34 -4.33 -27.06
C ALA A 492 9.98 -2.86 -26.88
N ASN A 493 10.93 -1.97 -27.11
CA ASN A 493 10.72 -0.53 -27.14
C ASN A 493 11.09 -0.01 -28.52
N TYR A 494 10.20 0.80 -29.11
CA TYR A 494 10.42 1.45 -30.38
C TYR A 494 10.30 2.97 -30.23
N SER A 495 11.44 3.67 -30.34
CA SER A 495 11.52 5.12 -30.33
C SER A 495 11.07 5.65 -31.69
N ILE A 496 9.87 6.25 -31.76
CA ILE A 496 9.34 6.87 -32.97
C ILE A 496 10.15 8.14 -33.31
N ASN A 497 10.55 8.84 -32.28
CA ASN A 497 11.46 9.99 -32.33
C ASN A 497 12.03 10.23 -30.89
N ASP A 498 12.78 11.31 -30.69
CA ASP A 498 13.43 11.66 -29.42
C ASP A 498 12.43 11.99 -28.29
N GLU A 499 11.15 12.18 -28.60
CA GLU A 499 10.11 12.56 -27.63
C GLU A 499 9.08 11.42 -27.41
N LEU A 500 8.94 10.46 -28.31
CA LEU A 500 7.87 9.46 -28.31
C LEU A 500 8.41 8.07 -28.50
N SER A 501 8.16 7.20 -27.53
CA SER A 501 8.38 5.77 -27.63
C SER A 501 7.09 4.97 -27.42
N VAL A 502 7.04 3.79 -28.02
CA VAL A 502 5.99 2.78 -27.79
C VAL A 502 6.65 1.47 -27.37
N TYR A 503 6.03 0.77 -26.46
CA TYR A 503 6.57 -0.47 -25.93
C TYR A 503 5.53 -1.58 -25.84
N TYR A 504 6.03 -2.80 -25.83
CA TYR A 504 5.30 -4.00 -25.47
C TYR A 504 6.11 -4.80 -24.47
N THR A 505 5.45 -5.35 -23.45
CA THR A 505 6.07 -6.23 -22.45
C THR A 505 5.20 -7.43 -22.19
N PHE A 506 5.82 -8.59 -22.19
CA PHE A 506 5.31 -9.82 -21.58
C PHE A 506 6.15 -10.12 -20.34
N ALA A 507 5.51 -10.40 -19.20
CA ALA A 507 6.20 -10.74 -17.96
C ALA A 507 5.41 -11.80 -17.17
N GLN A 508 6.16 -12.70 -16.52
CA GLN A 508 5.62 -13.75 -15.68
C GLN A 508 5.87 -13.43 -14.20
N GLY A 509 4.86 -13.69 -13.37
CA GLY A 509 4.96 -13.62 -11.91
C GLY A 509 4.57 -14.95 -11.29
N ARG A 510 5.08 -15.17 -10.07
CA ARG A 510 4.72 -16.34 -9.25
C ARG A 510 4.81 -15.94 -7.79
N THR A 511 3.76 -16.22 -7.03
CA THR A 511 3.80 -15.98 -5.57
C THR A 511 4.80 -16.92 -4.90
N PRO A 512 5.53 -16.45 -3.88
CA PRO A 512 6.34 -17.33 -3.05
C PRO A 512 5.44 -18.39 -2.38
N PRO A 513 6.00 -19.47 -1.82
CA PRO A 513 5.22 -20.45 -1.06
C PRO A 513 4.59 -19.77 0.13
N LEU A 514 3.25 -19.72 0.11
CA LEU A 514 2.44 -19.08 1.14
C LEU A 514 2.26 -19.99 2.34
N ASN A 515 2.06 -19.39 3.51
CA ASN A 515 1.62 -20.16 4.68
C ASN A 515 0.31 -20.91 4.41
N ALA A 516 -0.57 -20.37 3.58
CA ALA A 516 -1.80 -21.04 3.14
C ALA A 516 -1.54 -22.39 2.45
N ILE A 517 -0.53 -22.48 1.59
CA ILE A 517 -0.14 -23.74 0.90
C ILE A 517 0.46 -24.74 1.90
N ILE A 518 1.19 -24.25 2.89
CA ILE A 518 1.78 -25.11 3.94
C ILE A 518 0.67 -25.71 4.83
N VAL A 519 -0.36 -24.92 5.11
CA VAL A 519 -1.48 -25.35 5.97
C VAL A 519 -2.51 -26.17 5.21
N ASN A 520 -2.74 -25.85 3.93
CA ASN A 520 -3.68 -26.56 3.06
C ASN A 520 -2.95 -27.07 1.80
N PRO A 521 -2.52 -28.32 1.76
CA PRO A 521 -1.76 -28.88 0.63
C PRO A 521 -2.61 -29.04 -0.66
N ASP A 522 -3.91 -28.82 -0.59
CA ASP A 522 -4.79 -28.85 -1.78
C ASP A 522 -4.81 -27.50 -2.53
N VAL A 523 -4.20 -26.45 -1.95
CA VAL A 523 -4.05 -25.14 -2.61
C VAL A 523 -2.82 -25.16 -3.53
N GLU A 524 -3.06 -24.94 -4.81
CA GLU A 524 -1.99 -24.84 -5.81
C GLU A 524 -1.40 -23.43 -5.82
N ARG A 525 -0.16 -23.32 -6.29
CA ARG A 525 0.56 -22.05 -6.39
C ARG A 525 -0.02 -21.17 -7.49
N GLU A 526 -0.19 -19.93 -7.17
CA GLU A 526 -0.59 -18.89 -8.12
C GLU A 526 0.55 -18.50 -9.06
N THR A 527 0.24 -18.37 -10.33
CA THR A 527 1.10 -17.80 -11.37
C THR A 527 0.31 -16.77 -12.18
N VAL A 528 1.02 -15.80 -12.75
CA VAL A 528 0.44 -14.76 -13.60
C VAL A 528 1.28 -14.53 -14.84
N ASP A 529 0.61 -14.45 -15.99
CA ASP A 529 1.15 -13.96 -17.24
C ASP A 529 0.56 -12.58 -17.53
N SER A 530 1.43 -11.57 -17.70
CA SER A 530 1.04 -10.19 -17.96
C SER A 530 1.46 -9.75 -19.35
N ASN A 531 0.59 -8.99 -20.02
CA ASN A 531 0.90 -8.30 -21.25
C ASN A 531 0.56 -6.82 -21.13
N ASP A 532 1.54 -5.96 -21.42
CA ASP A 532 1.39 -4.52 -21.45
C ASP A 532 1.75 -3.97 -22.84
N ILE A 533 0.93 -3.10 -23.37
CA ILE A 533 1.28 -2.26 -24.53
C ILE A 533 1.07 -0.81 -24.15
N GLY A 534 2.08 0.02 -24.33
CA GLY A 534 1.99 1.41 -23.90
C GLY A 534 2.88 2.35 -24.68
N PHE A 535 2.87 3.60 -24.27
CA PHE A 535 3.69 4.66 -24.83
C PHE A 535 4.14 5.64 -23.77
N TYR A 536 5.28 6.29 -24.02
CA TYR A 536 5.77 7.46 -23.33
C TYR A 536 5.98 8.60 -24.33
N TRP A 537 5.42 9.76 -24.05
CA TRP A 537 5.56 10.95 -24.87
C TRP A 537 5.98 12.10 -23.99
N VAL A 538 7.25 12.52 -24.14
CA VAL A 538 7.88 13.56 -23.30
C VAL A 538 8.39 14.66 -24.23
N SER A 539 7.94 15.87 -23.98
CA SER A 539 8.44 17.07 -24.66
C SER A 539 8.77 18.16 -23.64
N SER A 540 9.30 19.26 -24.09
CA SER A 540 9.61 20.41 -23.22
C SER A 540 8.39 21.01 -22.48
N SER A 541 7.17 20.75 -22.96
CA SER A 541 5.94 21.33 -22.41
C SER A 541 4.94 20.32 -21.89
N PHE A 542 5.12 19.04 -22.17
CA PHE A 542 4.23 18.00 -21.63
C PHE A 542 4.95 16.65 -21.51
N GLN A 543 4.44 15.88 -20.57
CA GLN A 543 4.71 14.45 -20.42
C GLN A 543 3.37 13.72 -20.41
N LEU A 544 3.27 12.68 -21.21
CA LEU A 544 2.08 11.84 -21.29
C LEU A 544 2.51 10.37 -21.42
N GLN A 545 1.92 9.52 -20.62
CA GLN A 545 2.09 8.07 -20.72
C GLN A 545 0.74 7.38 -20.69
N GLY A 546 0.64 6.25 -21.38
CA GLY A 546 -0.54 5.42 -21.35
C GLY A 546 -0.22 3.97 -21.61
N ALA A 547 -1.03 3.08 -21.08
CA ALA A 547 -0.90 1.63 -21.25
C ALA A 547 -2.26 0.95 -21.28
N TYR A 548 -2.36 -0.10 -22.08
CA TYR A 548 -3.37 -1.14 -21.97
C TYR A 548 -2.70 -2.40 -21.44
N PHE A 549 -3.31 -3.05 -20.48
CA PHE A 549 -2.76 -4.22 -19.81
C PHE A 549 -3.75 -5.38 -19.75
N THR A 550 -3.21 -6.59 -19.68
CA THR A 550 -3.95 -7.81 -19.34
C THR A 550 -3.14 -8.65 -18.38
N PHE A 551 -3.80 -9.23 -17.39
CA PHE A 551 -3.26 -10.25 -16.49
C PHE A 551 -4.10 -11.51 -16.63
N ASP A 552 -3.44 -12.64 -16.83
CA ASP A 552 -4.04 -13.97 -16.83
C ASP A 552 -3.44 -14.75 -15.65
N TYR A 553 -4.25 -14.94 -14.60
CA TYR A 553 -3.89 -15.71 -13.40
C TYR A 553 -4.30 -17.16 -13.59
N GLU A 554 -3.39 -18.07 -13.26
CA GLU A 554 -3.69 -19.47 -13.01
C GLU A 554 -3.61 -19.71 -11.50
N ASN A 555 -4.62 -20.39 -10.96
CA ASN A 555 -4.70 -20.76 -9.54
C ASN A 555 -4.65 -19.56 -8.58
N LEU A 556 -5.28 -18.44 -8.91
CA LEU A 556 -5.35 -17.29 -8.01
C LEU A 556 -5.83 -17.75 -6.62
N VAL A 557 -5.03 -17.48 -5.59
CA VAL A 557 -5.34 -17.87 -4.22
C VAL A 557 -6.26 -16.82 -3.61
N VAL A 558 -7.42 -17.25 -3.12
CA VAL A 558 -8.44 -16.40 -2.51
C VAL A 558 -8.79 -16.95 -1.13
N SER A 559 -8.73 -16.09 -0.12
CA SER A 559 -9.18 -16.39 1.24
C SER A 559 -10.47 -15.65 1.53
N VAL A 560 -11.49 -16.39 1.90
CA VAL A 560 -12.81 -15.86 2.19
C VAL A 560 -13.26 -16.32 3.56
N THR A 561 -13.69 -15.40 4.39
CA THR A 561 -14.28 -15.70 5.69
C THR A 561 -15.80 -15.81 5.55
N ASP A 562 -16.32 -16.97 5.86
CA ASP A 562 -17.78 -17.18 5.93
C ASP A 562 -18.35 -16.38 7.12
N SER A 563 -19.12 -15.35 6.81
CA SER A 563 -19.71 -14.45 7.82
C SER A 563 -20.65 -15.19 8.80
N GLN A 564 -21.19 -16.35 8.40
CA GLN A 564 -22.11 -17.12 9.25
C GLN A 564 -21.37 -18.03 10.23
N THR A 565 -20.24 -18.58 9.82
CA THR A 565 -19.48 -19.54 10.63
C THR A 565 -18.21 -18.95 11.24
N GLY A 566 -17.75 -17.80 10.74
CA GLY A 566 -16.45 -17.21 11.08
C GLY A 566 -15.27 -18.07 10.60
N LEU A 567 -15.51 -19.04 9.71
CA LEU A 567 -14.48 -19.93 9.21
C LEU A 567 -13.87 -19.35 7.93
N THR A 568 -12.56 -19.09 7.96
CA THR A 568 -11.83 -18.72 6.75
C THR A 568 -11.51 -19.95 5.92
N THR A 569 -11.87 -19.91 4.65
CA THR A 569 -11.53 -20.95 3.67
C THR A 569 -10.61 -20.33 2.61
N THR A 570 -9.48 -20.99 2.37
CA THR A 570 -8.56 -20.62 1.30
C THR A 570 -8.65 -21.65 0.18
N ALA A 571 -8.85 -21.18 -1.05
CA ALA A 571 -8.98 -22.03 -2.24
C ALA A 571 -8.42 -21.29 -3.47
N ASN A 572 -8.24 -22.04 -4.57
CA ASN A 572 -7.85 -21.46 -5.85
C ASN A 572 -9.08 -21.06 -6.68
N ALA A 573 -9.06 -19.86 -7.25
CA ALA A 573 -9.87 -19.51 -8.42
C ALA A 573 -9.08 -19.93 -9.66
N GLU A 574 -9.67 -20.81 -10.51
CA GLU A 574 -8.92 -21.51 -11.57
C GLU A 574 -8.26 -20.57 -12.58
N THR A 575 -9.05 -19.78 -13.24
CA THR A 575 -8.56 -18.81 -14.23
C THR A 575 -9.24 -17.49 -13.99
N THR A 576 -8.46 -16.48 -13.73
CA THR A 576 -8.93 -15.12 -13.52
C THR A 576 -8.20 -14.19 -14.45
N SER A 577 -8.92 -13.43 -15.24
CA SER A 577 -8.34 -12.45 -16.16
C SER A 577 -8.72 -11.05 -15.71
N VAL A 578 -7.75 -10.16 -15.70
CA VAL A 578 -7.92 -8.73 -15.42
C VAL A 578 -7.42 -7.93 -16.60
N SER A 579 -8.15 -6.91 -17.00
CA SER A 579 -7.71 -6.01 -18.06
C SER A 579 -8.08 -4.56 -17.78
N GLY A 580 -7.35 -3.62 -18.38
CA GLY A 580 -7.66 -2.23 -18.15
C GLY A 580 -6.80 -1.28 -18.96
N PHE A 581 -7.08 -0.01 -18.74
CA PHE A 581 -6.40 1.10 -19.42
C PHE A 581 -5.92 2.13 -18.38
N GLU A 582 -4.76 2.71 -18.64
CA GLU A 582 -4.15 3.73 -17.81
C GLU A 582 -3.64 4.88 -18.64
N LEU A 583 -3.82 6.10 -18.14
CA LEU A 583 -3.30 7.32 -18.71
C LEU A 583 -2.85 8.25 -17.60
N GLN A 584 -1.65 8.85 -17.74
CA GLN A 584 -1.15 9.87 -16.82
C GLN A 584 -0.37 10.91 -17.60
N GLY A 585 -0.50 12.17 -17.21
CA GLY A 585 0.28 13.21 -17.84
C GLY A 585 0.27 14.54 -17.09
N GLU A 586 1.27 15.36 -17.45
CA GLU A 586 1.40 16.76 -17.03
C GLU A 586 1.63 17.62 -18.26
N PHE A 587 0.98 18.78 -18.30
CA PHE A 587 1.10 19.77 -19.37
C PHE A 587 1.36 21.15 -18.81
N THR A 588 2.47 21.77 -19.21
CA THR A 588 2.81 23.15 -18.92
C THR A 588 2.21 24.06 -19.99
N ILE A 589 1.13 24.76 -19.66
CA ILE A 589 0.43 25.68 -20.57
C ILE A 589 1.30 26.91 -20.86
N ASN A 590 1.92 27.45 -19.82
CA ASN A 590 2.85 28.56 -19.87
C ASN A 590 3.60 28.65 -18.52
N GLU A 591 4.48 29.64 -18.35
CA GLU A 591 5.23 29.86 -17.11
C GLU A 591 4.33 30.01 -15.85
N MET A 592 3.09 30.45 -16.02
CA MET A 592 2.16 30.67 -14.91
C MET A 592 1.26 29.45 -14.63
N PHE A 593 0.85 28.71 -15.65
CA PHE A 593 -0.18 27.65 -15.52
C PHE A 593 0.29 26.32 -16.07
N GLY A 594 -0.01 25.28 -15.35
CA GLY A 594 0.08 23.90 -15.79
C GLY A 594 -1.09 23.07 -15.28
N VAL A 595 -1.32 21.95 -15.91
CA VAL A 595 -2.34 20.95 -15.53
C VAL A 595 -1.71 19.58 -15.53
N TYR A 596 -2.19 18.70 -14.67
CA TYR A 596 -1.80 17.30 -14.65
C TYR A 596 -3.02 16.44 -14.36
N GLY A 597 -2.90 15.16 -14.64
CA GLY A 597 -3.97 14.22 -14.32
C GLY A 597 -3.59 12.78 -14.59
N SER A 598 -4.39 11.91 -14.02
CA SER A 598 -4.31 10.48 -14.24
C SER A 598 -5.72 9.91 -14.42
N PHE A 599 -5.83 8.83 -15.16
CA PHE A 599 -7.05 8.04 -15.33
C PHE A 599 -6.66 6.56 -15.37
N GLY A 600 -7.36 5.74 -14.61
CA GLY A 600 -7.24 4.30 -14.63
C GLY A 600 -8.62 3.68 -14.74
N SER A 601 -8.73 2.64 -15.55
CA SER A 601 -9.89 1.76 -15.55
C SER A 601 -9.43 0.32 -15.45
N ASN A 602 -10.21 -0.51 -14.76
CA ASN A 602 -9.92 -1.90 -14.65
C ASN A 602 -11.21 -2.74 -14.64
N ASP A 603 -11.14 -3.90 -15.26
CA ASP A 603 -12.17 -4.93 -15.31
C ASP A 603 -11.58 -6.15 -14.63
N ALA A 604 -11.97 -6.36 -13.36
CA ALA A 604 -11.41 -7.36 -12.47
C ALA A 604 -12.53 -8.07 -11.70
N GLU A 605 -12.77 -9.33 -12.06
CA GLU A 605 -13.81 -10.17 -11.48
C GLU A 605 -13.25 -11.52 -11.05
N TYR A 606 -13.78 -12.08 -9.96
CA TYR A 606 -13.41 -13.43 -9.53
C TYR A 606 -13.79 -14.47 -10.58
N GLY A 607 -12.81 -15.30 -10.99
CA GLY A 607 -13.02 -16.41 -11.90
C GLY A 607 -13.83 -17.55 -11.27
N ALA A 608 -14.22 -18.51 -12.10
CA ALA A 608 -14.86 -19.73 -11.63
C ALA A 608 -13.87 -20.58 -10.81
N THR A 609 -14.38 -21.38 -9.87
CA THR A 609 -13.60 -22.38 -9.13
C THR A 609 -14.05 -23.80 -9.50
N THR A 610 -13.12 -24.77 -9.54
CA THR A 610 -13.39 -26.15 -9.93
C THR A 610 -14.13 -26.98 -8.89
N ASP A 611 -13.88 -26.70 -7.63
CA ASP A 611 -14.30 -27.60 -6.56
C ASP A 611 -15.73 -27.37 -6.07
N GLY A 612 -16.45 -26.35 -6.62
CA GLY A 612 -17.81 -26.03 -6.22
C GLY A 612 -17.94 -25.63 -4.75
N GLY A 613 -16.82 -25.26 -4.12
CA GLY A 613 -16.77 -24.81 -2.74
C GLY A 613 -17.39 -23.44 -2.51
N PHE A 614 -17.20 -22.90 -1.32
CA PHE A 614 -17.74 -21.60 -0.91
C PHE A 614 -17.27 -20.45 -1.82
N VAL A 615 -16.02 -20.48 -2.26
CA VAL A 615 -15.44 -19.49 -3.17
C VAL A 615 -16.15 -19.45 -4.53
N ALA A 616 -16.76 -20.57 -4.98
CA ALA A 616 -17.53 -20.63 -6.23
C ALA A 616 -18.75 -19.68 -6.23
N ASN A 617 -19.23 -19.26 -5.07
CA ASN A 617 -20.35 -18.33 -4.96
C ASN A 617 -19.96 -16.89 -5.33
N TYR A 618 -18.67 -16.60 -5.42
CA TYR A 618 -18.16 -15.25 -5.75
C TYR A 618 -17.76 -15.07 -7.22
N ALA A 619 -17.86 -16.13 -8.02
CA ALA A 619 -17.55 -16.05 -9.45
C ALA A 619 -18.39 -14.97 -10.16
N GLY A 620 -17.72 -14.02 -10.80
CA GLY A 620 -18.35 -12.88 -11.45
C GLY A 620 -18.58 -11.66 -10.52
N ASN A 621 -18.22 -11.76 -9.25
CA ASN A 621 -18.16 -10.60 -8.39
C ASN A 621 -16.90 -9.77 -8.70
N GLN A 622 -17.00 -8.46 -8.51
CA GLN A 622 -15.86 -7.55 -8.58
C GLN A 622 -14.86 -7.88 -7.45
N PHE A 623 -13.57 -7.78 -7.74
CA PHE A 623 -12.55 -7.90 -6.69
C PHE A 623 -12.73 -6.81 -5.64
N ARG A 624 -12.45 -7.15 -4.40
CA ARG A 624 -12.38 -6.17 -3.33
C ARG A 624 -11.26 -5.15 -3.61
N TYR A 625 -11.43 -3.91 -3.18
CA TYR A 625 -10.51 -2.78 -3.43
C TYR A 625 -10.19 -2.55 -4.92
N SER A 626 -11.15 -2.85 -5.81
CA SER A 626 -10.97 -2.76 -7.25
C SER A 626 -12.07 -1.91 -7.90
N PRO A 627 -12.04 -0.57 -7.76
CA PRO A 627 -13.00 0.30 -8.44
C PRO A 627 -12.89 0.17 -9.95
N GLU A 628 -14.01 0.30 -10.68
CA GLU A 628 -14.00 0.23 -12.14
C GLU A 628 -13.13 1.31 -12.76
N TYR A 629 -13.08 2.51 -12.14
CA TYR A 629 -12.19 3.58 -12.57
C TYR A 629 -11.80 4.52 -11.43
N THR A 630 -10.59 5.08 -11.61
CA THR A 630 -10.07 6.16 -10.75
C THR A 630 -9.56 7.28 -11.62
N TYR A 631 -9.63 8.53 -11.16
CA TYR A 631 -8.96 9.62 -11.84
C TYR A 631 -8.51 10.74 -10.90
N THR A 632 -7.47 11.44 -11.33
CA THR A 632 -6.99 12.67 -10.69
C THR A 632 -6.91 13.77 -11.72
N LEU A 633 -7.35 14.97 -11.36
CA LEU A 633 -7.20 16.16 -12.16
C LEU A 633 -6.64 17.28 -11.28
N GLY A 634 -5.52 17.87 -11.70
CA GLY A 634 -4.87 18.94 -10.97
C GLY A 634 -4.51 20.12 -11.86
N GLY A 635 -4.52 21.30 -11.26
CA GLY A 635 -4.07 22.54 -11.87
C GLY A 635 -3.03 23.21 -10.98
N ARG A 636 -1.93 23.69 -11.58
CA ARG A 636 -0.91 24.47 -10.89
C ARG A 636 -0.85 25.91 -11.44
N MET A 637 -0.62 26.83 -10.55
CA MET A 637 -0.38 28.24 -10.87
C MET A 637 0.91 28.70 -10.18
N GLN A 638 1.81 29.32 -10.94
CA GLN A 638 2.98 30.03 -10.44
C GLN A 638 2.81 31.53 -10.75
N TRP A 639 2.64 32.35 -9.73
CA TRP A 639 2.52 33.80 -9.90
C TRP A 639 3.54 34.53 -9.03
N ASN A 640 4.63 34.96 -9.62
CA ASN A 640 5.82 35.46 -8.90
C ASN A 640 6.26 34.43 -7.83
N ASP A 641 6.25 34.84 -6.57
CA ASP A 641 6.65 34.05 -5.42
C ASP A 641 5.52 33.16 -4.85
N LEU A 642 4.34 33.18 -5.44
CA LEU A 642 3.19 32.37 -5.03
C LEU A 642 3.01 31.18 -5.97
N ARG A 643 3.02 29.99 -5.39
CA ARG A 643 2.60 28.75 -6.04
C ARG A 643 1.24 28.32 -5.46
N ALA A 644 0.33 27.94 -6.31
CA ALA A 644 -0.94 27.34 -5.90
C ALA A 644 -1.20 26.08 -6.72
N VAL A 645 -1.70 25.06 -6.05
CA VAL A 645 -2.13 23.80 -6.68
C VAL A 645 -3.50 23.42 -6.15
N LEU A 646 -4.39 23.03 -7.05
CA LEU A 646 -5.68 22.48 -6.73
C LEU A 646 -5.80 21.13 -7.40
N SER A 647 -6.10 20.07 -6.65
CA SER A 647 -6.27 18.71 -7.17
C SER A 647 -7.60 18.12 -6.74
N TRP A 648 -8.23 17.42 -7.68
CA TRP A 648 -9.42 16.60 -7.45
C TRP A 648 -9.08 15.16 -7.76
N THR A 649 -9.22 14.28 -6.77
CA THR A 649 -9.09 12.84 -6.93
C THR A 649 -10.47 12.21 -6.81
N TYR A 650 -10.75 11.21 -7.63
CA TYR A 650 -12.03 10.48 -7.62
C TYR A 650 -11.79 8.99 -7.71
N MET A 651 -12.55 8.25 -6.93
CA MET A 651 -12.64 6.80 -6.95
C MET A 651 -14.10 6.40 -7.17
N ASP A 652 -14.34 5.44 -8.07
CA ASP A 652 -15.67 4.86 -8.29
C ASP A 652 -16.06 3.89 -7.18
N ASP A 653 -17.26 3.33 -7.24
CA ASP A 653 -17.78 2.37 -6.29
C ASP A 653 -16.78 1.24 -6.03
N VAL A 654 -16.57 0.87 -4.78
CA VAL A 654 -15.65 -0.19 -4.38
C VAL A 654 -16.24 -1.06 -3.29
N TYR A 655 -16.15 -2.38 -3.48
CA TYR A 655 -16.46 -3.35 -2.44
C TYR A 655 -15.22 -3.67 -1.62
N PHE A 656 -15.39 -3.78 -0.31
CA PHE A 656 -14.30 -4.18 0.59
C PHE A 656 -14.26 -5.69 0.87
N GLU A 657 -15.31 -6.42 0.48
CA GLU A 657 -15.41 -7.86 0.67
C GLU A 657 -15.67 -8.60 -0.66
N PRO A 658 -15.16 -9.84 -0.82
CA PRO A 658 -15.38 -10.61 -2.05
C PRO A 658 -16.84 -10.97 -2.33
N SER A 659 -17.69 -10.91 -1.31
CA SER A 659 -19.13 -11.17 -1.42
C SER A 659 -19.87 -10.10 -2.23
N ASN A 660 -19.28 -8.93 -2.41
CA ASN A 660 -19.92 -7.73 -2.93
C ASN A 660 -21.22 -7.39 -2.16
N ASP A 661 -21.17 -7.57 -0.85
CA ASP A 661 -22.27 -7.20 0.03
C ASP A 661 -22.47 -5.68 -0.01
N PRO A 662 -23.71 -5.19 -0.26
CA PRO A 662 -23.99 -3.76 -0.20
C PRO A 662 -23.63 -3.09 1.14
N ASP A 663 -23.57 -3.82 2.23
CA ASP A 663 -23.18 -3.31 3.54
C ASP A 663 -21.66 -3.04 3.65
N THR A 664 -20.87 -3.56 2.71
CA THR A 664 -19.42 -3.31 2.59
C THR A 664 -19.07 -2.51 1.34
N LEU A 665 -20.02 -1.81 0.76
CA LEU A 665 -19.83 -0.96 -0.41
C LEU A 665 -19.50 0.48 0.03
N GLN A 666 -18.40 1.02 -0.49
CA GLN A 666 -18.17 2.46 -0.56
C GLN A 666 -18.65 2.97 -1.91
N GLU A 667 -19.65 3.84 -1.91
CA GLU A 667 -20.07 4.54 -3.14
C GLU A 667 -18.98 5.49 -3.64
N GLY A 668 -18.96 5.76 -4.95
CA GLY A 668 -17.92 6.59 -5.55
C GLY A 668 -17.88 8.00 -4.97
N PHE A 669 -16.70 8.45 -4.59
CA PHE A 669 -16.49 9.75 -3.96
C PHE A 669 -15.29 10.50 -4.56
N GLY A 670 -15.20 11.80 -4.22
CA GLY A 670 -14.10 12.63 -4.70
C GLY A 670 -13.58 13.61 -3.67
N LEU A 671 -12.25 13.75 -3.59
CA LEU A 671 -11.56 14.60 -2.64
C LEU A 671 -10.94 15.82 -3.34
N LEU A 672 -11.21 17.01 -2.82
CA LEU A 672 -10.59 18.25 -3.28
C LEU A 672 -9.46 18.65 -2.33
N ASN A 673 -8.26 18.86 -2.88
CA ASN A 673 -7.09 19.27 -2.12
C ASN A 673 -6.55 20.59 -2.64
N LEU A 674 -5.94 21.39 -1.76
CA LEU A 674 -5.38 22.71 -2.05
C LEU A 674 -3.96 22.79 -1.44
N SER A 675 -3.01 23.28 -2.21
CA SER A 675 -1.68 23.65 -1.75
C SER A 675 -1.38 25.10 -2.15
N LEU A 676 -0.95 25.91 -1.19
CA LEU A 676 -0.53 27.28 -1.39
C LEU A 676 0.86 27.47 -0.77
N GLU A 677 1.84 27.85 -1.57
CA GLU A 677 3.20 28.11 -1.12
C GLU A 677 3.63 29.52 -1.53
N TYR A 678 4.21 30.25 -0.59
CA TYR A 678 4.71 31.60 -0.81
C TYR A 678 6.19 31.70 -0.44
N GLN A 679 7.03 31.98 -1.43
CA GLN A 679 8.46 32.24 -1.22
C GLN A 679 8.63 33.67 -0.70
N PHE A 680 8.76 33.83 0.63
CA PHE A 680 8.87 35.14 1.28
C PHE A 680 10.21 35.83 0.93
N ASN A 681 11.29 35.05 0.84
CA ASN A 681 12.61 35.44 0.35
C ASN A 681 13.39 34.19 -0.02
N GLU A 682 14.66 34.32 -0.43
CA GLU A 682 15.49 33.17 -0.86
C GLU A 682 15.62 32.07 0.20
N ALA A 683 15.44 32.41 1.49
CA ALA A 683 15.63 31.48 2.59
C ALA A 683 14.32 30.99 3.23
N ILE A 684 13.20 31.73 3.11
CA ILE A 684 11.96 31.44 3.83
C ILE A 684 10.81 31.14 2.87
N GLN A 685 10.20 29.98 3.04
CA GLN A 685 8.97 29.57 2.38
C GLN A 685 7.86 29.38 3.40
N LEU A 686 6.65 29.84 3.07
CA LEU A 686 5.43 29.64 3.85
C LEU A 686 4.49 28.76 3.05
N GLY A 687 3.87 27.74 3.71
CA GLY A 687 2.92 26.82 3.08
C GLY A 687 1.58 26.80 3.80
N ILE A 688 0.50 26.60 3.06
CA ILE A 688 -0.83 26.25 3.56
C ILE A 688 -1.35 25.12 2.70
N TYR A 689 -1.68 24.01 3.33
CA TYR A 689 -2.17 22.80 2.67
C TYR A 689 -3.53 22.42 3.25
N GLY A 690 -4.50 22.17 2.39
CA GLY A 690 -5.81 21.67 2.75
C GLY A 690 -6.04 20.34 2.04
N LYS A 691 -6.44 19.31 2.78
CA LYS A 691 -6.85 18.01 2.24
C LYS A 691 -8.32 17.79 2.53
N ASN A 692 -9.04 17.16 1.58
CA ASN A 692 -10.48 16.95 1.68
C ASN A 692 -11.24 18.24 2.05
N ILE A 693 -10.95 19.36 1.38
CA ILE A 693 -11.46 20.69 1.79
C ILE A 693 -12.98 20.86 1.61
N LEU A 694 -13.64 19.90 0.94
CA LEU A 694 -15.10 19.86 0.83
C LEU A 694 -15.74 19.04 1.94
N ASP A 695 -14.93 18.44 2.81
CA ASP A 695 -15.34 17.62 3.95
C ASP A 695 -16.23 16.45 3.52
N GLU A 696 -15.77 15.73 2.49
CA GLU A 696 -16.45 14.54 1.99
C GLU A 696 -16.25 13.38 2.97
N ASP A 697 -17.33 12.74 3.35
CA ASP A 697 -17.34 11.56 4.19
C ASP A 697 -17.14 10.32 3.35
N TYR A 698 -16.18 9.45 3.72
CA TYR A 698 -15.88 8.23 3.00
C TYR A 698 -15.25 7.17 3.91
N LEU A 699 -15.32 5.92 3.47
CA LEU A 699 -14.66 4.80 4.12
C LEU A 699 -13.38 4.44 3.39
N ILE A 700 -12.35 4.07 4.14
CA ILE A 700 -11.09 3.53 3.60
C ILE A 700 -11.04 2.02 3.69
N ASP A 701 -11.83 1.43 4.58
CA ASP A 701 -11.98 -0.02 4.73
C ASP A 701 -13.32 -0.37 5.37
N SER A 702 -13.80 -1.58 5.05
CA SER A 702 -14.96 -2.20 5.69
C SER A 702 -14.85 -3.72 5.56
N GLY A 703 -15.07 -4.44 6.63
CA GLY A 703 -15.03 -5.90 6.57
C GLY A 703 -15.34 -6.60 7.88
N ASN A 704 -15.47 -7.92 7.79
CA ASN A 704 -15.66 -8.77 8.95
C ASN A 704 -14.30 -9.08 9.60
N PHE A 705 -13.66 -8.09 10.21
CA PHE A 705 -12.38 -8.28 10.91
C PHE A 705 -12.46 -9.16 12.18
N GLY A 706 -13.55 -9.86 12.35
CA GLY A 706 -13.81 -10.71 13.50
C GLY A 706 -14.86 -10.12 14.43
N GLY A 707 -15.62 -9.16 13.94
CA GLY A 707 -16.75 -8.61 14.67
C GLY A 707 -17.58 -9.76 15.22
N SER A 708 -17.49 -9.95 16.53
CA SER A 708 -18.11 -11.05 17.24
C SER A 708 -19.62 -11.07 17.08
N ASP A 709 -20.17 -10.09 16.38
CA ASP A 709 -21.58 -9.91 16.10
C ASP A 709 -21.99 -10.22 14.66
N GLY A 710 -21.01 -10.55 13.80
CA GLY A 710 -21.26 -10.87 12.38
C GLY A 710 -21.57 -9.62 11.55
N GLN A 711 -21.19 -8.44 12.04
CA GLN A 711 -21.38 -7.17 11.35
C GLN A 711 -20.06 -6.63 10.82
N PRO A 712 -20.06 -5.95 9.67
CA PRO A 712 -18.87 -5.30 9.19
C PRO A 712 -18.45 -4.19 10.14
N THR A 713 -17.17 -4.14 10.42
CA THR A 713 -16.51 -2.98 11.03
C THR A 713 -16.02 -2.05 9.92
N LEU A 714 -15.99 -0.78 10.20
CA LEU A 714 -15.75 0.28 9.23
C LEU A 714 -14.56 1.12 9.69
N ILE A 715 -13.72 1.55 8.75
CA ILE A 715 -12.65 2.53 9.00
C ILE A 715 -12.95 3.77 8.18
N GLN A 716 -13.07 4.90 8.87
CA GLN A 716 -13.42 6.18 8.25
C GLN A 716 -12.20 6.85 7.63
N GLY A 717 -12.45 7.55 6.52
CA GLY A 717 -11.46 8.42 5.90
C GLY A 717 -11.21 9.69 6.70
N THR A 718 -10.11 10.36 6.39
CA THR A 718 -9.74 11.61 7.08
C THR A 718 -10.64 12.76 6.65
N PRO A 719 -11.33 13.47 7.57
CA PRO A 719 -12.16 14.63 7.27
C PRO A 719 -11.31 15.81 6.80
N ALA A 720 -11.97 16.93 6.47
CA ALA A 720 -11.29 18.17 6.07
C ALA A 720 -10.23 18.58 7.08
N ASN A 721 -9.01 18.78 6.58
CA ASN A 721 -7.89 19.16 7.44
C ASN A 721 -6.95 20.17 6.77
N TRP A 722 -6.25 20.94 7.59
CA TRP A 722 -5.36 22.01 7.18
C TRP A 722 -4.05 21.96 7.90
N LEU A 723 -2.98 22.30 7.18
CA LEU A 723 -1.62 22.43 7.71
C LEU A 723 -1.01 23.74 7.22
N ALA A 724 -0.49 24.54 8.14
CA ALA A 724 0.35 25.70 7.82
C ALA A 724 1.82 25.41 8.17
N THR A 725 2.73 25.71 7.27
CA THR A 725 4.17 25.44 7.43
C THR A 725 5.03 26.67 7.22
N ILE A 726 6.19 26.65 7.85
CA ILE A 726 7.31 27.52 7.55
C ILE A 726 8.55 26.68 7.33
N GLN A 727 9.28 26.95 6.26
CA GLN A 727 10.58 26.33 5.97
C GLN A 727 11.64 27.40 5.86
N TYR A 728 12.81 27.09 6.38
CA TYR A 728 14.00 27.92 6.28
C TYR A 728 15.15 27.11 5.68
N ARG A 729 15.70 27.60 4.56
CA ARG A 729 16.86 27.02 3.84
C ARG A 729 18.05 27.99 3.87
N PHE A 730 19.27 27.48 4.06
CA PHE A 730 20.50 28.28 4.05
C PHE A 730 21.74 27.47 3.69
#